data_6b036c7579c12a6f39e265abbbce84ab
#
_entry.id   6b036c7579c12a6f39e265abbbce84ab
#
_cell.length_a   1.000
_cell.length_b   1.000
_cell.length_c   1.000
_cell.angle_alpha   90.00
_cell.angle_beta   90.00
_cell.angle_gamma   90.00
#
_symmetry.space_group_name_H-M   'P 1'
#
loop_
_entity.id
_entity.type
_entity.pdbx_description
1 polymer ?
#
loop_
_entity_poly.entity_id
_entity_poly.type
_entity_poly.pdbx_seq_one_letter_code
_entity_poly.pdbx_strand_id
1 'polypeptide(L)'
;VLFLTSCHAAESVNALSESVSAPLPKTLIAVYMVGGNLEDDAKPRNGIPDEQEMEGPSLKGAGTDDLKEMVAAYQTLSSVQKEALDIHVAFGGARKAGWKGTKYADMACLVQDSQDQYFGNDHCYQQQIENNNMSSSESLAAFLKFLKPSLSQAERKALIFWDHGLSYLGVGQDSTAPSSDDFITLTEMKSAFSASGVHFDLMAFDACLMASLEVARVIYPYARYMLASEELEPGHGWYYTDVLTLFAQNAHLDMAALGKKLVDSYLDTPQHNRSKNKYKTLSLLDLEQVSPLIAALTGLTAQINFQKFEPLLQAVENSQHFGKEPQSDISYSIDLKDWLQNLKQKQPEASVAAEQALSRLQSLVVYARHDDSKPNANGVSIYSLNKNMKPQYGLEQAVSEPWLNFAGTFVSTGSHDQEKPVISTENFSLQQNAAKLCSYQGRQGHCLKIQDNLGIREAEQVFALKADSRYLFLIGSEVLHPLEQNSQYFAPVWNGEWLLLCDGNCQTGLSLFPPAYFEALTTQGHRIYSSEALLNDEKVVFYLEMDANNRVVSQWAIPYSVSQDGRVILSRTQLNIAAGDSLQFFYQVYDTQAQVLVWKKGSQLRFGQTPVWDFAQINASKAYFFQAQDYQGNTSLSPLYEVQTN
;
A
#
# COMPACT_ATOMS: atom_id res chain seq x y z
N VAL A 1 -80.45 -43.51 -30.43
CA VAL A 1 -80.52 -42.30 -31.25
C VAL A 1 -79.24 -41.51 -31.02
N LEU A 2 -78.39 -41.50 -32.06
CA LEU A 2 -77.18 -40.70 -32.11
C LEU A 2 -77.50 -39.21 -32.27
N PHE A 3 -76.74 -38.36 -31.59
CA PHE A 3 -76.43 -37.01 -32.04
C PHE A 3 -74.97 -36.73 -31.91
N LEU A 4 -74.28 -36.55 -33.04
CA LEU A 4 -72.96 -35.98 -33.20
C LEU A 4 -73.07 -34.44 -33.13
N THR A 5 -72.31 -33.81 -32.25
CA THR A 5 -72.05 -32.34 -32.30
C THR A 5 -70.55 -32.14 -32.48
N SER A 6 -70.19 -31.49 -33.60
CA SER A 6 -68.86 -31.06 -33.96
C SER A 6 -68.42 -29.89 -33.10
N CYS A 7 -67.29 -30.01 -32.41
CA CYS A 7 -66.62 -28.87 -31.81
C CYS A 7 -65.63 -28.26 -32.84
N HIS A 8 -65.81 -27.01 -33.16
CA HIS A 8 -64.83 -26.18 -33.82
C HIS A 8 -63.79 -25.72 -32.77
N ALA A 9 -62.57 -26.12 -32.97
CA ALA A 9 -61.45 -25.55 -32.24
C ALA A 9 -61.13 -24.15 -32.77
N ALA A 10 -61.29 -23.15 -31.93
CA ALA A 10 -60.78 -21.81 -32.18
C ALA A 10 -59.28 -21.81 -31.81
N GLU A 11 -58.42 -21.65 -32.79
CA GLU A 11 -57.01 -21.35 -32.56
C GLU A 11 -56.90 -19.94 -31.91
N SER A 12 -56.60 -19.90 -30.62
CA SER A 12 -56.14 -18.69 -29.94
C SER A 12 -54.67 -18.45 -30.30
N VAL A 13 -54.42 -17.52 -31.18
CA VAL A 13 -53.10 -16.96 -31.43
C VAL A 13 -52.70 -16.21 -30.15
N ASN A 14 -51.88 -16.85 -29.30
CA ASN A 14 -51.17 -16.20 -28.23
C ASN A 14 -50.13 -15.27 -28.86
N ALA A 15 -50.45 -13.99 -29.00
CA ALA A 15 -49.49 -12.94 -29.20
C ALA A 15 -48.62 -12.89 -27.94
N LEU A 16 -47.43 -13.46 -28.04
CA LEU A 16 -46.36 -13.18 -27.10
C LEU A 16 -46.11 -11.66 -27.13
N SER A 17 -46.65 -10.93 -26.18
CA SER A 17 -46.20 -9.58 -25.90
C SER A 17 -44.73 -9.67 -25.51
N GLU A 18 -43.84 -9.34 -26.43
CA GLU A 18 -42.48 -8.98 -26.09
C GLU A 18 -42.60 -7.87 -25.04
N SER A 19 -42.32 -8.20 -23.80
CA SER A 19 -42.13 -7.20 -22.74
C SER A 19 -40.92 -6.37 -23.19
N VAL A 20 -41.17 -5.20 -23.76
CA VAL A 20 -40.11 -4.21 -23.98
C VAL A 20 -39.55 -3.92 -22.61
N SER A 21 -38.41 -4.53 -22.29
CA SER A 21 -37.68 -4.21 -21.09
C SER A 21 -37.38 -2.72 -21.09
N ALA A 22 -37.60 -2.04 -19.96
CA ALA A 22 -37.27 -0.63 -19.85
C ALA A 22 -35.79 -0.43 -20.25
N PRO A 23 -35.46 0.65 -20.95
CA PRO A 23 -34.08 0.92 -21.34
C PRO A 23 -33.19 0.96 -20.11
N LEU A 24 -31.96 0.46 -20.24
CA LEU A 24 -30.98 0.53 -19.16
C LEU A 24 -30.59 1.98 -18.86
N PRO A 25 -30.41 2.37 -17.59
CA PRO A 25 -29.98 3.73 -17.25
C PRO A 25 -28.60 4.02 -17.85
N LYS A 26 -28.43 5.21 -18.42
CA LYS A 26 -27.15 5.64 -19.00
C LYS A 26 -26.10 5.83 -17.88
N THR A 27 -24.96 5.20 -18.05
CA THR A 27 -23.83 5.26 -17.12
C THR A 27 -22.62 5.84 -17.82
N LEU A 28 -22.10 6.96 -17.31
CA LEU A 28 -20.80 7.48 -17.67
C LEU A 28 -19.72 6.80 -16.82
N ILE A 29 -18.72 6.26 -17.48
CA ILE A 29 -17.47 5.80 -16.85
C ILE A 29 -16.33 6.62 -17.47
N ALA A 30 -15.73 7.49 -16.67
CA ALA A 30 -14.58 8.27 -17.08
C ALA A 30 -13.33 7.71 -16.39
N VAL A 31 -12.22 7.54 -17.12
CA VAL A 31 -10.94 7.10 -16.58
C VAL A 31 -9.89 8.15 -16.89
N TYR A 32 -9.17 8.61 -15.87
CA TYR A 32 -8.03 9.50 -16.00
C TYR A 32 -6.77 8.70 -15.72
N MET A 33 -6.10 8.25 -16.77
CA MET A 33 -5.00 7.28 -16.72
C MET A 33 -3.68 7.97 -17.04
N VAL A 34 -2.90 8.27 -15.99
CA VAL A 34 -1.56 8.81 -16.13
C VAL A 34 -0.58 7.63 -16.21
N GLY A 35 0.09 7.45 -17.34
CA GLY A 35 0.88 6.23 -17.59
C GLY A 35 2.18 6.17 -16.78
N GLY A 36 2.87 7.31 -16.68
CA GLY A 36 4.09 7.42 -15.91
C GLY A 36 5.11 6.32 -16.19
N ASN A 37 5.80 5.90 -15.16
CA ASN A 37 6.73 4.77 -15.24
C ASN A 37 6.02 3.40 -15.28
N LEU A 38 4.75 3.30 -14.87
CA LEU A 38 3.96 2.07 -14.97
C LEU A 38 3.71 1.66 -16.43
N GLU A 39 3.75 2.62 -17.35
CA GLU A 39 3.66 2.36 -18.78
C GLU A 39 5.03 2.37 -19.48
N ASP A 40 6.04 3.08 -18.94
CA ASP A 40 7.35 3.25 -19.55
C ASP A 40 8.23 2.00 -19.50
N ASP A 41 8.18 1.22 -18.44
CA ASP A 41 9.18 0.20 -18.14
C ASP A 41 8.77 -1.19 -18.58
N ALA A 42 8.98 -1.41 -19.85
CA ALA A 42 8.79 -2.70 -20.48
C ALA A 42 10.12 -3.33 -20.88
N LYS A 43 11.05 -3.54 -19.95
CA LYS A 43 12.27 -4.31 -20.25
C LYS A 43 12.19 -5.70 -19.65
N PRO A 44 12.49 -6.77 -20.42
CA PRO A 44 12.69 -8.09 -19.84
C PRO A 44 13.86 -7.99 -18.86
N ARG A 45 13.63 -8.34 -17.60
CA ARG A 45 14.59 -8.12 -16.52
C ARG A 45 15.78 -9.04 -16.58
N ASN A 46 15.63 -10.25 -16.99
CA ASN A 46 16.64 -11.30 -16.90
C ASN A 46 16.78 -12.10 -18.19
N GLY A 47 16.18 -11.62 -19.27
CA GLY A 47 16.14 -12.34 -20.55
C GLY A 47 15.09 -13.45 -20.60
N ILE A 48 14.20 -13.53 -19.60
CA ILE A 48 13.05 -14.43 -19.60
C ILE A 48 11.93 -13.78 -20.44
N PRO A 49 11.30 -14.50 -21.38
CA PRO A 49 10.18 -13.98 -22.13
C PRO A 49 9.00 -13.62 -21.22
N ASP A 50 8.31 -12.52 -21.53
CA ASP A 50 7.14 -11.99 -20.83
C ASP A 50 6.09 -13.03 -20.43
N GLU A 51 5.86 -14.00 -21.29
CA GLU A 51 4.87 -15.05 -21.09
C GLU A 51 5.18 -15.96 -19.88
N GLN A 52 6.41 -15.88 -19.35
CA GLN A 52 6.87 -16.64 -18.18
C GLN A 52 7.00 -15.77 -16.92
N GLU A 53 6.98 -14.46 -17.06
CA GLU A 53 6.88 -13.54 -15.92
C GLU A 53 5.41 -13.43 -15.51
N MET A 54 5.00 -14.28 -14.59
CA MET A 54 3.57 -14.47 -14.25
C MET A 54 2.92 -13.28 -13.56
N GLU A 55 3.61 -12.15 -13.26
CA GLU A 55 3.08 -11.14 -12.34
C GLU A 55 3.81 -9.80 -12.37
N GLY A 56 4.12 -9.30 -13.52
CA GLY A 56 4.56 -7.92 -13.70
C GLY A 56 3.66 -7.18 -14.68
N PRO A 57 3.76 -5.84 -14.78
CA PRO A 57 3.27 -5.20 -15.97
C PRO A 57 3.94 -5.91 -17.15
N SER A 58 3.12 -6.30 -18.12
CA SER A 58 3.66 -6.95 -19.31
C SER A 58 4.68 -6.00 -19.95
N LEU A 59 5.55 -6.51 -20.82
CA LEU A 59 6.45 -5.67 -21.65
C LEU A 59 5.71 -4.57 -22.43
N LYS A 60 4.38 -4.57 -22.40
CA LYS A 60 3.51 -3.61 -23.07
C LYS A 60 3.12 -2.44 -22.17
N GLY A 61 3.38 -2.52 -20.86
CA GLY A 61 3.02 -1.54 -19.84
C GLY A 61 1.66 -1.82 -19.20
N ALA A 62 1.53 -1.45 -17.92
CA ALA A 62 0.34 -1.74 -17.14
C ALA A 62 -0.92 -1.02 -17.68
N GLY A 63 -0.80 0.24 -18.09
CA GLY A 63 -1.92 0.97 -18.66
C GLY A 63 -2.38 0.40 -20.02
N THR A 64 -1.42 -0.04 -20.84
CA THR A 64 -1.74 -0.75 -22.10
C THR A 64 -2.52 -2.05 -21.84
N ASP A 65 -2.16 -2.81 -20.81
CA ASP A 65 -2.84 -4.07 -20.47
C ASP A 65 -4.27 -3.80 -19.97
N ASP A 66 -4.45 -2.81 -19.10
CA ASP A 66 -5.75 -2.43 -18.59
C ASP A 66 -6.68 -1.87 -19.69
N LEU A 67 -6.14 -1.09 -20.64
CA LEU A 67 -6.91 -0.69 -21.83
C LEU A 67 -7.35 -1.89 -22.68
N LYS A 68 -6.51 -2.94 -22.79
CA LYS A 68 -6.89 -4.19 -23.50
C LYS A 68 -7.97 -4.96 -22.73
N GLU A 69 -7.91 -5.00 -21.42
CA GLU A 69 -8.95 -5.59 -20.59
C GLU A 69 -10.29 -4.88 -20.78
N MET A 70 -10.28 -3.52 -20.80
CA MET A 70 -11.47 -2.74 -21.09
C MET A 70 -12.05 -3.08 -22.48
N VAL A 71 -11.20 -3.13 -23.51
CA VAL A 71 -11.61 -3.49 -24.88
C VAL A 71 -12.19 -4.89 -24.93
N ALA A 72 -11.51 -5.88 -24.33
CA ALA A 72 -11.97 -7.26 -24.31
C ALA A 72 -13.33 -7.39 -23.61
N ALA A 73 -13.51 -6.76 -22.45
CA ALA A 73 -14.79 -6.71 -21.75
C ALA A 73 -15.89 -6.08 -22.61
N TYR A 74 -15.62 -4.89 -23.16
CA TYR A 74 -16.60 -4.16 -23.97
C TYR A 74 -17.05 -4.95 -25.20
N GLN A 75 -16.15 -5.67 -25.86
CA GLN A 75 -16.48 -6.51 -27.03
C GLN A 75 -17.49 -7.62 -26.70
N THR A 76 -17.49 -8.14 -25.46
CA THR A 76 -18.41 -9.20 -25.02
C THR A 76 -19.82 -8.68 -24.68
N LEU A 77 -19.99 -7.38 -24.48
CA LEU A 77 -21.27 -6.78 -24.10
C LEU A 77 -22.29 -6.84 -25.24
N SER A 78 -23.56 -6.99 -24.89
CA SER A 78 -24.69 -6.86 -25.85
C SER A 78 -24.81 -5.43 -26.34
N SER A 79 -25.50 -5.23 -27.48
CA SER A 79 -25.74 -3.89 -28.02
C SER A 79 -26.47 -2.98 -27.03
N VAL A 80 -27.45 -3.51 -26.29
CA VAL A 80 -28.18 -2.75 -25.27
C VAL A 80 -27.28 -2.28 -24.14
N GLN A 81 -26.35 -3.13 -23.68
CA GLN A 81 -25.38 -2.75 -22.66
C GLN A 81 -24.38 -1.72 -23.18
N LYS A 82 -23.92 -1.87 -24.43
CA LYS A 82 -23.02 -0.88 -25.08
C LYS A 82 -23.68 0.49 -25.21
N GLU A 83 -24.96 0.54 -25.59
CA GLU A 83 -25.73 1.78 -25.70
C GLU A 83 -25.93 2.46 -24.32
N ALA A 84 -26.00 1.69 -23.26
CA ALA A 84 -26.15 2.21 -21.89
C ALA A 84 -24.84 2.69 -21.26
N LEU A 85 -23.68 2.32 -21.79
CA LEU A 85 -22.38 2.72 -21.27
C LEU A 85 -21.74 3.80 -22.15
N ASP A 86 -21.48 4.96 -21.58
CA ASP A 86 -20.70 6.05 -22.15
C ASP A 86 -19.32 6.06 -21.47
N ILE A 87 -18.30 5.57 -22.17
CA ILE A 87 -16.96 5.35 -21.58
C ILE A 87 -15.96 6.25 -22.27
N HIS A 88 -15.29 7.10 -21.48
CA HIS A 88 -14.24 8.00 -21.93
C HIS A 88 -12.96 7.77 -21.12
N VAL A 89 -11.83 7.64 -21.81
CA VAL A 89 -10.51 7.49 -21.20
C VAL A 89 -9.62 8.63 -21.65
N ALA A 90 -9.08 9.39 -20.69
CA ALA A 90 -7.92 10.23 -20.92
C ALA A 90 -6.67 9.44 -20.54
N PHE A 91 -5.72 9.26 -21.45
CA PHE A 91 -4.50 8.53 -21.18
C PHE A 91 -3.27 9.18 -21.81
N GLY A 92 -2.11 8.97 -21.21
CA GLY A 92 -0.84 9.56 -21.64
C GLY A 92 0.15 9.70 -20.51
N GLY A 93 1.07 10.68 -20.58
CA GLY A 93 2.02 10.99 -19.52
C GLY A 93 3.16 10.00 -19.37
N ALA A 94 3.44 9.15 -20.37
CA ALA A 94 4.56 8.24 -20.40
C ALA A 94 5.47 8.50 -21.59
N ARG A 95 6.76 8.11 -21.49
CA ARG A 95 7.77 8.31 -22.54
C ARG A 95 7.62 7.34 -23.70
N LYS A 96 6.88 6.27 -23.49
CA LYS A 96 6.62 5.23 -24.48
C LYS A 96 5.89 5.77 -25.72
N ALA A 97 6.16 5.16 -26.86
CA ALA A 97 5.46 5.50 -28.11
C ALA A 97 3.95 5.36 -27.92
N GLY A 98 3.18 6.37 -28.43
CA GLY A 98 1.73 6.44 -28.28
C GLY A 98 1.26 7.04 -26.95
N TRP A 99 2.06 7.09 -25.89
CA TRP A 99 1.67 7.57 -24.57
C TRP A 99 2.16 8.98 -24.23
N LYS A 100 2.88 9.64 -25.15
CA LYS A 100 3.32 11.04 -24.96
C LYS A 100 2.13 11.99 -25.05
N GLY A 101 2.16 13.05 -24.21
CA GLY A 101 1.07 14.00 -24.09
C GLY A 101 -0.20 13.38 -23.55
N THR A 102 -1.38 13.83 -24.03
CA THR A 102 -2.68 13.34 -23.55
C THR A 102 -3.58 13.02 -24.72
N LYS A 103 -4.31 11.92 -24.66
CA LYS A 103 -5.33 11.50 -25.63
C LYS A 103 -6.65 11.26 -24.93
N TYR A 104 -7.75 11.70 -25.56
CA TYR A 104 -9.10 11.39 -25.11
C TYR A 104 -9.74 10.43 -26.11
N ALA A 105 -10.09 9.24 -25.63
CA ALA A 105 -10.68 8.18 -26.42
C ALA A 105 -12.03 7.75 -25.84
N ASP A 106 -12.96 7.37 -26.71
CA ASP A 106 -14.11 6.54 -26.35
C ASP A 106 -13.81 5.06 -26.64
N MET A 107 -14.73 4.16 -26.25
CA MET A 107 -14.53 2.74 -26.47
C MET A 107 -14.47 2.34 -27.95
N ALA A 108 -15.11 3.07 -28.85
CA ALA A 108 -15.04 2.77 -30.27
C ALA A 108 -13.62 3.02 -30.80
N CYS A 109 -13.00 4.12 -30.38
CA CYS A 109 -11.61 4.42 -30.69
C CYS A 109 -10.66 3.42 -30.07
N LEU A 110 -10.82 3.07 -28.78
CA LEU A 110 -9.95 2.08 -28.12
C LEU A 110 -10.05 0.70 -28.78
N VAL A 111 -11.23 0.27 -29.23
CA VAL A 111 -11.39 -0.99 -29.99
C VAL A 111 -10.65 -0.93 -31.33
N GLN A 112 -10.68 0.20 -32.03
CA GLN A 112 -9.96 0.39 -33.29
C GLN A 112 -8.44 0.38 -33.04
N ASP A 113 -7.96 1.19 -32.08
CA ASP A 113 -6.54 1.35 -31.75
C ASP A 113 -5.92 0.06 -31.16
N SER A 114 -6.73 -0.80 -30.52
CA SER A 114 -6.27 -2.10 -29.97
C SER A 114 -5.80 -3.11 -31.03
N GLN A 115 -6.04 -2.85 -32.30
CA GLN A 115 -5.52 -3.68 -33.39
C GLN A 115 -4.00 -3.49 -33.60
N ASP A 116 -3.48 -2.35 -33.14
CA ASP A 116 -2.05 -2.07 -33.16
C ASP A 116 -1.34 -2.70 -31.95
N GLN A 117 -0.02 -2.79 -32.04
CA GLN A 117 0.79 -3.34 -30.95
C GLN A 117 0.74 -2.46 -29.68
N TYR A 118 0.59 -1.13 -29.85
CA TYR A 118 0.57 -0.13 -28.80
C TYR A 118 -0.60 0.83 -29.01
N PHE A 119 -1.28 1.21 -27.92
CA PHE A 119 -2.24 2.29 -27.95
C PHE A 119 -1.56 3.66 -28.22
N GLY A 120 -2.31 4.59 -28.77
CA GLY A 120 -1.85 5.94 -28.98
C GLY A 120 -1.37 6.27 -30.39
N ASN A 121 -1.51 5.38 -31.36
CA ASN A 121 -1.03 5.55 -32.72
C ASN A 121 -2.12 5.84 -33.76
N ASP A 122 -3.40 5.67 -33.42
CA ASP A 122 -4.52 5.90 -34.33
C ASP A 122 -4.94 7.38 -34.37
N HIS A 123 -5.72 7.74 -35.36
CA HIS A 123 -6.30 9.08 -35.57
C HIS A 123 -7.75 9.20 -35.09
N CYS A 124 -8.25 8.20 -34.35
CA CYS A 124 -9.64 8.17 -33.87
C CYS A 124 -9.89 8.99 -32.61
N TYR A 125 -8.84 9.50 -31.96
CA TYR A 125 -8.98 10.21 -30.69
C TYR A 125 -9.82 11.49 -30.80
N GLN A 126 -10.72 11.68 -29.84
CA GLN A 126 -11.56 12.85 -29.73
C GLN A 126 -10.75 14.12 -29.48
N GLN A 127 -9.64 13.98 -28.74
CA GLN A 127 -8.60 15.01 -28.57
C GLN A 127 -7.22 14.34 -28.47
N GLN A 128 -6.23 15.05 -29.00
CA GLN A 128 -4.82 14.72 -28.83
C GLN A 128 -4.06 16.01 -28.53
N ILE A 129 -3.40 16.06 -27.38
CA ILE A 129 -2.70 17.24 -26.89
C ILE A 129 -1.23 16.83 -26.68
N GLU A 130 -0.36 17.31 -27.57
CA GLU A 130 1.08 17.11 -27.46
C GLU A 130 1.67 17.97 -26.34
N ASN A 131 2.78 17.52 -25.74
CA ASN A 131 3.51 18.24 -24.69
C ASN A 131 2.64 18.70 -23.51
N ASN A 132 1.64 17.90 -23.15
CA ASN A 132 0.75 18.15 -22.02
C ASN A 132 1.26 17.39 -20.79
N ASN A 133 1.24 18.03 -19.63
CA ASN A 133 1.50 17.41 -18.34
C ASN A 133 0.18 16.90 -17.75
N MET A 134 -0.01 15.59 -17.72
CA MET A 134 -1.22 14.99 -17.12
C MET A 134 -1.26 15.14 -15.60
N SER A 135 -0.14 15.38 -14.94
CA SER A 135 -0.08 15.62 -13.49
C SER A 135 -0.39 17.07 -13.10
N SER A 136 -1.07 17.84 -13.94
CA SER A 136 -1.43 19.23 -13.66
C SER A 136 -2.93 19.45 -13.43
N SER A 137 -3.27 20.46 -12.64
CA SER A 137 -4.66 20.89 -12.43
C SER A 137 -5.37 21.27 -13.72
N GLU A 138 -4.64 21.88 -14.68
CA GLU A 138 -5.16 22.32 -15.96
C GLU A 138 -5.58 21.17 -16.85
N SER A 139 -4.75 20.12 -16.91
CA SER A 139 -5.02 18.91 -17.70
C SER A 139 -6.22 18.15 -17.16
N LEU A 140 -6.28 17.97 -15.83
CA LEU A 140 -7.43 17.35 -15.19
C LEU A 140 -8.71 18.18 -15.42
N ALA A 141 -8.64 19.51 -15.23
CA ALA A 141 -9.79 20.39 -15.46
C ALA A 141 -10.26 20.38 -16.92
N ALA A 142 -9.34 20.27 -17.89
CA ALA A 142 -9.67 20.16 -19.30
C ALA A 142 -10.45 18.88 -19.58
N PHE A 143 -10.00 17.74 -19.07
CA PHE A 143 -10.74 16.48 -19.20
C PHE A 143 -12.12 16.53 -18.54
N LEU A 144 -12.20 17.03 -17.31
CA LEU A 144 -13.49 17.19 -16.62
C LEU A 144 -14.48 18.08 -17.37
N LYS A 145 -13.99 19.15 -18.01
CA LYS A 145 -14.82 20.02 -18.87
C LYS A 145 -15.24 19.31 -20.15
N PHE A 146 -14.36 18.50 -20.74
CA PHE A 146 -14.67 17.69 -21.91
C PHE A 146 -15.84 16.72 -21.63
N LEU A 147 -15.93 16.15 -20.43
CA LEU A 147 -16.98 15.21 -20.02
C LEU A 147 -18.37 15.86 -19.83
N LYS A 148 -18.50 17.19 -19.81
CA LYS A 148 -19.77 17.85 -19.47
C LYS A 148 -20.97 17.41 -20.31
N PRO A 149 -20.88 17.21 -21.64
CA PRO A 149 -22.00 16.70 -22.43
C PRO A 149 -22.47 15.32 -21.95
N SER A 150 -21.55 14.40 -21.73
CA SER A 150 -21.81 13.04 -21.22
C SER A 150 -22.39 13.08 -19.82
N LEU A 151 -21.82 13.89 -18.90
CA LEU A 151 -22.32 14.10 -17.56
C LEU A 151 -23.77 14.59 -17.51
N SER A 152 -24.18 15.42 -18.49
CA SER A 152 -25.56 15.93 -18.55
C SER A 152 -26.58 14.88 -18.99
N GLN A 153 -26.13 13.82 -19.65
CA GLN A 153 -26.99 12.76 -20.20
C GLN A 153 -26.97 11.50 -19.32
N ALA A 154 -25.94 11.32 -18.52
CA ALA A 154 -25.77 10.13 -17.68
C ALA A 154 -26.63 10.23 -16.41
N GLU A 155 -27.31 9.12 -16.08
CA GLU A 155 -28.00 8.92 -14.80
C GLU A 155 -27.06 8.46 -13.69
N ARG A 156 -25.98 7.77 -14.07
CA ARG A 156 -24.93 7.27 -13.17
C ARG A 156 -23.57 7.74 -13.68
N LYS A 157 -22.70 8.21 -12.78
CA LYS A 157 -21.47 8.91 -13.15
C LYS A 157 -20.32 8.42 -12.29
N ALA A 158 -19.34 7.77 -12.92
CA ALA A 158 -18.14 7.31 -12.25
C ALA A 158 -16.89 7.95 -12.87
N LEU A 159 -15.95 8.36 -12.02
CA LEU A 159 -14.60 8.78 -12.41
C LEU A 159 -13.59 7.89 -11.71
N ILE A 160 -12.65 7.33 -12.46
CA ILE A 160 -11.57 6.47 -11.97
C ILE A 160 -10.25 7.18 -12.25
N PHE A 161 -9.45 7.41 -11.23
CA PHE A 161 -8.04 7.78 -11.35
C PHE A 161 -7.18 6.53 -11.38
N TRP A 162 -6.22 6.47 -12.28
CA TRP A 162 -5.32 5.35 -12.47
C TRP A 162 -3.87 5.81 -12.53
N ASP A 163 -3.04 5.34 -11.63
CA ASP A 163 -1.57 5.43 -11.58
C ASP A 163 -1.07 5.16 -10.13
N HIS A 164 0.13 5.66 -9.80
CA HIS A 164 0.60 5.75 -8.43
C HIS A 164 -0.26 6.68 -7.57
N GLY A 165 -0.38 6.34 -6.31
CA GLY A 165 -1.00 7.17 -5.27
C GLY A 165 -0.10 7.28 -4.04
N LEU A 166 -0.10 8.45 -3.41
CA LEU A 166 0.75 8.79 -2.26
C LEU A 166 -0.06 9.46 -1.13
N SER A 167 -1.31 9.01 -0.90
CA SER A 167 -2.17 9.58 0.16
C SER A 167 -2.32 11.10 0.00
N TYR A 168 -2.04 11.86 1.07
CA TYR A 168 -2.13 13.32 1.09
C TYR A 168 -1.16 14.04 0.13
N LEU A 169 -0.19 13.35 -0.44
CA LEU A 169 0.76 13.94 -1.40
C LEU A 169 0.20 13.98 -2.84
N GLY A 170 -0.82 13.17 -3.15
CA GLY A 170 -1.47 13.22 -4.46
C GLY A 170 -1.52 11.89 -5.21
N VAL A 171 -1.88 11.96 -6.50
CA VAL A 171 -2.08 10.83 -7.41
C VAL A 171 -1.63 11.20 -8.82
N GLY A 172 -1.19 10.21 -9.59
CA GLY A 172 -0.89 10.37 -11.00
C GLY A 172 0.47 11.02 -11.29
N GLN A 173 1.45 10.23 -11.73
CA GLN A 173 2.81 10.67 -12.03
C GLN A 173 3.07 10.70 -13.54
N ASP A 174 3.22 11.89 -14.12
CA ASP A 174 3.60 12.05 -15.52
C ASP A 174 5.13 12.02 -15.68
N SER A 175 5.68 10.94 -16.25
CA SER A 175 7.13 10.80 -16.46
C SER A 175 7.68 11.71 -17.56
N THR A 176 6.82 12.37 -18.33
CA THR A 176 7.19 13.34 -19.39
C THR A 176 7.16 14.79 -18.90
N ALA A 177 6.64 15.03 -17.70
CA ALA A 177 6.61 16.35 -17.09
C ALA A 177 8.03 16.90 -16.86
N PRO A 178 8.21 18.23 -16.75
CA PRO A 178 9.50 18.84 -16.47
C PRO A 178 10.16 18.33 -15.19
N SER A 179 9.36 18.02 -14.17
CA SER A 179 9.74 17.23 -13.01
C SER A 179 9.12 15.85 -13.17
N SER A 180 9.93 14.81 -13.32
CA SER A 180 9.44 13.42 -13.39
C SER A 180 8.77 12.95 -12.09
N ASP A 181 8.73 13.80 -11.09
CA ASP A 181 8.21 13.55 -9.75
C ASP A 181 6.91 14.33 -9.50
N ASP A 182 6.33 14.93 -10.54
CA ASP A 182 5.07 15.64 -10.46
C ASP A 182 3.91 14.68 -10.24
N PHE A 183 3.11 14.95 -9.21
CA PHE A 183 1.82 14.32 -8.93
C PHE A 183 0.73 15.39 -8.96
N ILE A 184 -0.48 15.01 -9.31
CA ILE A 184 -1.64 15.86 -9.07
C ILE A 184 -1.81 15.96 -7.55
N THR A 185 -1.39 17.05 -6.97
CA THR A 185 -1.54 17.31 -5.53
C THR A 185 -3.01 17.45 -5.15
N LEU A 186 -3.34 17.29 -3.86
CA LEU A 186 -4.72 17.50 -3.39
C LEU A 186 -5.22 18.94 -3.67
N THR A 187 -4.34 19.93 -3.62
CA THR A 187 -4.66 21.33 -3.98
C THR A 187 -5.00 21.47 -5.46
N GLU A 188 -4.23 20.85 -6.35
CA GLU A 188 -4.48 20.85 -7.79
C GLU A 188 -5.74 20.11 -8.13
N MET A 189 -5.98 18.94 -7.50
CA MET A 189 -7.21 18.18 -7.65
C MET A 189 -8.43 19.04 -7.28
N LYS A 190 -8.41 19.70 -6.11
CA LYS A 190 -9.46 20.62 -5.68
C LYS A 190 -9.67 21.78 -6.68
N SER A 191 -8.58 22.34 -7.19
CA SER A 191 -8.63 23.44 -8.17
C SER A 191 -9.28 22.99 -9.48
N ALA A 192 -8.91 21.80 -9.99
CA ALA A 192 -9.47 21.23 -11.20
C ALA A 192 -10.98 20.95 -11.08
N PHE A 193 -11.41 20.35 -9.98
CA PHE A 193 -12.84 20.10 -9.74
C PHE A 193 -13.64 21.41 -9.58
N SER A 194 -13.10 22.39 -8.83
CA SER A 194 -13.73 23.69 -8.68
C SER A 194 -13.86 24.41 -10.02
N ALA A 195 -12.83 24.39 -10.87
CA ALA A 195 -12.82 25.04 -12.18
C ALA A 195 -13.75 24.35 -13.19
N SER A 196 -14.01 23.05 -13.03
CA SER A 196 -14.90 22.29 -13.90
C SER A 196 -16.37 22.36 -13.46
N GLY A 197 -16.63 22.42 -12.16
CA GLY A 197 -17.98 22.43 -11.58
C GLY A 197 -18.78 21.15 -11.84
N VAL A 198 -18.10 20.00 -11.91
CA VAL A 198 -18.71 18.68 -12.16
C VAL A 198 -18.93 17.93 -10.85
N HIS A 199 -19.86 16.96 -10.87
CA HIS A 199 -20.14 16.08 -9.75
C HIS A 199 -20.35 14.65 -10.24
N PHE A 200 -19.82 13.67 -9.49
CA PHE A 200 -19.90 12.25 -9.77
C PHE A 200 -20.67 11.50 -8.65
N ASP A 201 -21.26 10.36 -9.00
CA ASP A 201 -21.86 9.47 -8.01
C ASP A 201 -20.80 8.60 -7.35
N LEU A 202 -19.72 8.26 -8.10
CA LEU A 202 -18.56 7.52 -7.61
C LEU A 202 -17.27 8.16 -8.10
N MET A 203 -16.37 8.45 -7.20
CA MET A 203 -14.98 8.77 -7.52
C MET A 203 -14.09 7.64 -6.98
N ALA A 204 -13.31 7.04 -7.86
CA ALA A 204 -12.56 5.83 -7.57
C ALA A 204 -11.08 6.03 -7.87
N PHE A 205 -10.23 5.34 -7.12
CA PHE A 205 -8.77 5.41 -7.26
C PHE A 205 -8.22 4.00 -7.39
N ASP A 206 -7.86 3.61 -8.59
CA ASP A 206 -6.99 2.49 -8.87
C ASP A 206 -5.55 2.98 -8.67
N ALA A 207 -5.21 3.22 -7.41
CA ALA A 207 -3.98 3.86 -6.97
C ALA A 207 -3.73 3.62 -5.48
N CYS A 208 -2.46 3.46 -5.11
CA CYS A 208 -2.03 3.19 -3.74
C CYS A 208 -2.45 4.29 -2.75
N LEU A 209 -2.79 3.95 -1.51
CA LEU A 209 -2.89 4.84 -0.35
C LEU A 209 -3.98 5.93 -0.43
N MET A 210 -4.88 5.90 -1.41
CA MET A 210 -5.83 7.00 -1.61
C MET A 210 -7.04 6.95 -0.68
N ALA A 211 -7.29 5.84 0.05
CA ALA A 211 -8.37 5.80 1.05
C ALA A 211 -7.99 6.55 2.35
N SER A 212 -7.63 7.82 2.22
CA SER A 212 -7.33 8.69 3.36
C SER A 212 -8.40 9.75 3.57
N LEU A 213 -8.54 10.21 4.83
CA LEU A 213 -9.52 11.25 5.17
C LEU A 213 -9.15 12.59 4.52
N GLU A 214 -7.86 12.85 4.27
CA GLU A 214 -7.38 14.02 3.56
C GLU A 214 -7.89 14.05 2.12
N VAL A 215 -7.79 12.92 1.40
CA VAL A 215 -8.33 12.78 0.05
C VAL A 215 -9.85 12.91 0.08
N ALA A 216 -10.52 12.18 0.97
CA ALA A 216 -11.98 12.24 1.12
C ALA A 216 -12.47 13.68 1.37
N ARG A 217 -11.75 14.47 2.20
CA ARG A 217 -12.05 15.88 2.45
C ARG A 217 -11.97 16.75 1.19
N VAL A 218 -11.03 16.48 0.31
CA VAL A 218 -10.86 17.27 -0.91
C VAL A 218 -11.96 16.98 -1.92
N ILE A 219 -12.37 15.71 -2.03
CA ILE A 219 -13.30 15.29 -3.09
C ILE A 219 -14.78 15.27 -2.64
N TYR A 220 -15.10 15.32 -1.34
CA TYR A 220 -16.49 15.20 -0.85
C TYR A 220 -17.48 16.21 -1.45
N PRO A 221 -17.09 17.43 -1.91
CA PRO A 221 -18.01 18.33 -2.56
C PRO A 221 -18.33 17.94 -4.02
N TYR A 222 -17.56 16.98 -4.59
CA TYR A 222 -17.58 16.65 -6.02
C TYR A 222 -17.99 15.20 -6.30
N ALA A 223 -18.14 14.38 -5.26
CA ALA A 223 -18.62 13.01 -5.41
C ALA A 223 -19.48 12.57 -4.23
N ARG A 224 -20.39 11.62 -4.49
CA ARG A 224 -21.22 11.00 -3.45
C ARG A 224 -20.49 9.88 -2.72
N TYR A 225 -19.81 9.02 -3.45
CA TYR A 225 -19.03 7.92 -2.91
C TYR A 225 -17.58 7.98 -3.38
N MET A 226 -16.69 7.41 -2.54
CA MET A 226 -15.29 7.20 -2.86
C MET A 226 -14.94 5.72 -2.75
N LEU A 227 -14.18 5.19 -3.71
CA LEU A 227 -13.65 3.83 -3.70
C LEU A 227 -12.13 3.91 -3.80
N ALA A 228 -11.40 3.40 -2.81
CA ALA A 228 -9.95 3.51 -2.75
C ALA A 228 -9.32 2.52 -1.78
N SER A 229 -8.00 2.33 -1.88
CA SER A 229 -7.18 1.50 -1.00
C SER A 229 -6.48 2.32 0.09
N GLU A 230 -6.40 1.77 1.32
CA GLU A 230 -5.59 2.34 2.41
C GLU A 230 -4.10 2.01 2.24
N GLU A 231 -3.77 0.88 1.60
CA GLU A 231 -2.42 0.37 1.42
C GLU A 231 -2.02 0.41 -0.05
N LEU A 232 -0.80 -0.05 -0.34
CA LEU A 232 -0.31 -0.24 -1.70
C LEU A 232 -1.23 -1.20 -2.46
N GLU A 233 -1.46 -0.91 -3.73
CA GLU A 233 -2.16 -1.82 -4.61
C GLU A 233 -1.17 -2.68 -5.41
N PRO A 234 -1.47 -3.99 -5.62
CA PRO A 234 -0.67 -4.85 -6.48
C PRO A 234 -0.54 -4.30 -7.91
N GLY A 235 0.56 -4.63 -8.58
CA GLY A 235 0.93 -4.06 -9.87
C GLY A 235 -0.07 -4.21 -11.01
N HIS A 236 -0.88 -5.27 -10.97
CA HIS A 236 -1.96 -5.47 -11.95
C HIS A 236 -3.18 -4.55 -11.72
N GLY A 237 -3.21 -3.76 -10.64
CA GLY A 237 -4.34 -2.86 -10.35
C GLY A 237 -5.68 -3.56 -10.23
N TRP A 238 -6.73 -2.92 -10.75
CA TRP A 238 -8.06 -3.51 -10.84
C TRP A 238 -8.22 -4.31 -12.12
N TYR A 239 -8.99 -5.41 -12.07
CA TYR A 239 -9.29 -6.20 -13.26
C TYR A 239 -10.41 -5.52 -14.07
N TYR A 240 -10.04 -4.74 -15.09
CA TYR A 240 -11.00 -3.91 -15.85
C TYR A 240 -12.04 -4.72 -16.62
N THR A 241 -11.76 -5.98 -16.92
CA THR A 241 -12.78 -6.89 -17.45
C THR A 241 -13.95 -7.04 -16.48
N ASP A 242 -13.66 -7.24 -15.18
CA ASP A 242 -14.70 -7.33 -14.15
C ASP A 242 -15.33 -5.96 -13.89
N VAL A 243 -14.55 -4.89 -13.82
CA VAL A 243 -15.06 -3.53 -13.59
C VAL A 243 -16.14 -3.19 -14.62
N LEU A 244 -15.85 -3.26 -15.92
CA LEU A 244 -16.83 -2.94 -16.95
C LEU A 244 -18.00 -3.93 -16.98
N THR A 245 -17.75 -5.20 -16.76
CA THR A 245 -18.79 -6.23 -16.67
C THR A 245 -19.76 -5.96 -15.51
N LEU A 246 -19.24 -5.57 -14.33
CA LEU A 246 -20.06 -5.22 -13.16
C LEU A 246 -20.93 -4.00 -13.43
N PHE A 247 -20.39 -2.94 -14.05
CA PHE A 247 -21.18 -1.78 -14.46
C PHE A 247 -22.29 -2.15 -15.45
N ALA A 248 -21.97 -2.97 -16.46
CA ALA A 248 -22.92 -3.36 -17.49
C ALA A 248 -24.04 -4.28 -17.00
N GLN A 249 -23.68 -5.28 -16.15
CA GLN A 249 -24.64 -6.27 -15.65
C GLN A 249 -25.48 -5.76 -14.47
N ASN A 250 -25.01 -4.74 -13.78
CA ASN A 250 -25.66 -4.18 -12.59
C ASN A 250 -26.15 -2.74 -12.82
N ALA A 251 -26.64 -2.44 -14.03
CA ALA A 251 -27.07 -1.10 -14.42
C ALA A 251 -28.18 -0.52 -13.52
N HIS A 252 -29.02 -1.36 -12.93
CA HIS A 252 -30.11 -0.95 -12.03
C HIS A 252 -29.73 -0.83 -10.56
N LEU A 253 -28.53 -1.24 -10.16
CA LEU A 253 -28.07 -1.07 -8.78
C LEU A 253 -27.72 0.39 -8.51
N ASP A 254 -27.99 0.84 -7.29
CA ASP A 254 -27.41 2.08 -6.81
C ASP A 254 -25.88 1.99 -6.73
N MET A 255 -25.22 3.14 -6.64
CA MET A 255 -23.77 3.19 -6.70
C MET A 255 -23.11 2.58 -5.45
N ALA A 256 -23.80 2.58 -4.29
CA ALA A 256 -23.30 1.94 -3.09
C ALA A 256 -23.28 0.41 -3.22
N ALA A 257 -24.36 -0.17 -3.76
CA ALA A 257 -24.43 -1.62 -4.00
C ALA A 257 -23.44 -2.07 -5.08
N LEU A 258 -23.25 -1.27 -6.13
CA LEU A 258 -22.24 -1.54 -7.16
C LEU A 258 -20.81 -1.42 -6.58
N GLY A 259 -20.54 -0.38 -5.79
CA GLY A 259 -19.24 -0.19 -5.15
C GLY A 259 -18.82 -1.37 -4.26
N LYS A 260 -19.76 -1.97 -3.51
CA LYS A 260 -19.50 -3.21 -2.75
C LYS A 260 -19.06 -4.36 -3.64
N LYS A 261 -19.69 -4.53 -4.81
CA LYS A 261 -19.29 -5.58 -5.77
C LYS A 261 -17.91 -5.32 -6.37
N LEU A 262 -17.53 -4.05 -6.58
CA LEU A 262 -16.19 -3.70 -7.01
C LEU A 262 -15.14 -4.05 -5.93
N VAL A 263 -15.44 -3.78 -4.65
CA VAL A 263 -14.57 -4.20 -3.53
C VAL A 263 -14.42 -5.72 -3.52
N ASP A 264 -15.53 -6.47 -3.63
CA ASP A 264 -15.48 -7.94 -3.65
C ASP A 264 -14.68 -8.47 -4.85
N SER A 265 -14.89 -7.92 -6.05
CA SER A 265 -14.15 -8.30 -7.25
C SER A 265 -12.64 -8.10 -7.05
N TYR A 266 -12.22 -6.93 -6.54
CA TYR A 266 -10.81 -6.65 -6.31
C TYR A 266 -10.15 -7.66 -5.36
N LEU A 267 -10.84 -8.09 -4.30
CA LEU A 267 -10.30 -9.04 -3.32
C LEU A 267 -10.36 -10.49 -3.81
N ASP A 268 -11.41 -10.88 -4.53
CA ASP A 268 -11.78 -12.28 -4.76
C ASP A 268 -11.49 -12.78 -6.18
N THR A 269 -11.29 -11.90 -7.18
CA THR A 269 -11.09 -12.32 -8.58
C THR A 269 -9.83 -13.16 -8.73
N PRO A 270 -9.92 -14.39 -9.29
CA PRO A 270 -8.77 -15.30 -9.39
C PRO A 270 -7.62 -14.76 -10.23
N GLN A 271 -7.91 -13.91 -11.23
CA GLN A 271 -6.90 -13.24 -12.07
C GLN A 271 -5.95 -12.37 -11.23
N HIS A 272 -6.48 -11.78 -10.16
CA HIS A 272 -5.73 -10.98 -9.20
C HIS A 272 -5.16 -11.78 -8.03
N ASN A 273 -5.46 -13.08 -7.95
CA ASN A 273 -4.95 -13.99 -6.93
C ASN A 273 -3.95 -14.99 -7.50
N ARG A 274 -3.43 -14.76 -8.72
CA ARG A 274 -2.42 -15.62 -9.36
C ARG A 274 -1.14 -15.67 -8.57
N SER A 275 -0.76 -14.57 -7.96
CA SER A 275 0.30 -14.51 -6.98
C SER A 275 -0.26 -14.47 -5.58
N LYS A 276 0.62 -14.70 -4.68
CA LYS A 276 0.42 -14.48 -3.25
C LYS A 276 0.39 -12.98 -2.94
N ASN A 277 -0.29 -12.19 -3.79
CA ASN A 277 -0.41 -10.74 -3.59
C ASN A 277 -0.88 -10.45 -2.18
N LYS A 278 -0.09 -9.67 -1.48
CA LYS A 278 -0.34 -9.21 -0.13
C LYS A 278 -0.67 -7.70 -0.17
N TYR A 279 -1.16 -7.19 0.95
CA TYR A 279 -1.48 -5.77 1.15
C TYR A 279 -2.72 -5.27 0.43
N LYS A 280 -3.62 -6.18 -0.01
CA LYS A 280 -4.88 -5.75 -0.60
C LYS A 280 -5.81 -5.17 0.44
N THR A 281 -6.18 -3.93 0.26
CA THR A 281 -7.27 -3.26 0.97
C THR A 281 -8.12 -2.50 -0.05
N LEU A 282 -9.43 -2.48 0.11
CA LEU A 282 -10.29 -1.62 -0.69
C LEU A 282 -11.54 -1.26 0.10
N SER A 283 -11.94 0.00 0.05
CA SER A 283 -13.09 0.50 0.80
C SER A 283 -13.98 1.43 -0.01
N LEU A 284 -15.26 1.38 0.29
CA LEU A 284 -16.30 2.28 -0.22
C LEU A 284 -16.72 3.23 0.90
N LEU A 285 -16.53 4.53 0.68
CA LEU A 285 -16.85 5.59 1.63
C LEU A 285 -18.06 6.41 1.17
N ASP A 286 -18.95 6.75 2.10
CA ASP A 286 -20.03 7.72 1.90
C ASP A 286 -19.54 9.14 2.21
N LEU A 287 -19.23 9.92 1.21
CA LEU A 287 -18.60 11.22 1.36
C LEU A 287 -19.50 12.29 2.05
N GLU A 288 -20.81 12.10 2.15
CA GLU A 288 -21.67 12.98 2.94
C GLU A 288 -21.33 12.92 4.46
N GLN A 289 -20.66 11.86 4.90
CA GLN A 289 -20.27 11.66 6.29
C GLN A 289 -18.91 12.29 6.64
N VAL A 290 -18.18 12.83 5.67
CA VAL A 290 -16.86 13.43 5.87
C VAL A 290 -16.92 14.63 6.83
N SER A 291 -17.81 15.60 6.58
CA SER A 291 -17.92 16.79 7.44
C SER A 291 -18.34 16.46 8.88
N PRO A 292 -19.32 15.56 9.13
CA PRO A 292 -19.63 15.10 10.50
C PRO A 292 -18.46 14.43 11.21
N LEU A 293 -17.65 13.61 10.49
CA LEU A 293 -16.48 12.97 11.06
C LEU A 293 -15.38 14.01 11.42
N ILE A 294 -15.08 14.93 10.51
CA ILE A 294 -14.10 16.00 10.76
C ILE A 294 -14.50 16.85 11.98
N ALA A 295 -15.79 17.16 12.14
CA ALA A 295 -16.28 17.88 13.32
C ALA A 295 -16.06 17.09 14.62
N ALA A 296 -16.29 15.76 14.59
CA ALA A 296 -16.04 14.90 15.73
C ALA A 296 -14.54 14.80 16.07
N LEU A 297 -13.68 14.67 15.07
CA LEU A 297 -12.22 14.68 15.25
C LEU A 297 -11.72 16.04 15.81
N THR A 298 -12.28 17.14 15.33
CA THR A 298 -11.99 18.48 15.88
C THR A 298 -12.36 18.56 17.38
N GLY A 299 -13.50 18.00 17.77
CA GLY A 299 -13.89 17.90 19.18
C GLY A 299 -12.97 17.01 20.00
N LEU A 300 -12.48 15.93 19.41
CA LEU A 300 -11.54 15.00 20.03
C LEU A 300 -10.19 15.67 20.32
N THR A 301 -9.61 16.41 19.37
CA THR A 301 -8.30 17.05 19.57
C THR A 301 -8.25 17.99 20.79
N ALA A 302 -9.39 18.59 21.15
CA ALA A 302 -9.53 19.43 22.34
C ALA A 302 -9.55 18.64 23.67
N GLN A 303 -9.73 17.32 23.64
CA GLN A 303 -9.81 16.46 24.83
C GLN A 303 -8.52 15.66 25.07
N ILE A 304 -7.57 15.70 24.13
CA ILE A 304 -6.31 14.96 24.23
C ILE A 304 -5.39 15.63 25.24
N ASN A 305 -4.86 14.82 26.15
CA ASN A 305 -3.98 15.28 27.22
C ASN A 305 -2.50 15.03 26.86
N PHE A 306 -1.81 16.08 26.41
CA PHE A 306 -0.39 16.01 26.08
C PHE A 306 0.54 15.87 27.28
N GLN A 307 0.05 16.06 28.53
CA GLN A 307 0.85 15.75 29.73
C GLN A 307 1.02 14.23 29.91
N LYS A 308 0.17 13.43 29.26
CA LYS A 308 0.27 11.98 29.19
C LYS A 308 0.69 11.58 27.78
N PHE A 309 1.88 11.96 27.38
CA PHE A 309 2.33 11.83 26.00
C PHE A 309 2.65 10.39 25.62
N GLU A 310 3.29 9.59 26.50
CA GLU A 310 3.58 8.16 26.26
C GLU A 310 2.35 7.35 25.84
N PRO A 311 1.20 7.39 26.56
CA PRO A 311 -0.02 6.73 26.11
C PRO A 311 -0.51 7.18 24.72
N LEU A 312 -0.29 8.45 24.37
CA LEU A 312 -0.64 8.99 23.06
C LEU A 312 0.26 8.43 21.95
N LEU A 313 1.57 8.37 22.21
CA LEU A 313 2.54 7.72 21.32
C LEU A 313 2.19 6.24 21.12
N GLN A 314 1.93 5.50 22.21
CA GLN A 314 1.53 4.10 22.13
C GLN A 314 0.26 3.90 21.31
N ALA A 315 -0.69 4.83 21.37
CA ALA A 315 -1.90 4.75 20.55
C ALA A 315 -1.59 4.87 19.05
N VAL A 316 -0.63 5.71 18.66
CA VAL A 316 -0.20 5.85 17.26
C VAL A 316 0.58 4.60 16.81
N GLU A 317 1.60 4.20 17.56
CA GLU A 317 2.52 3.12 17.19
C GLU A 317 1.83 1.74 17.16
N ASN A 318 0.82 1.52 18.00
CA ASN A 318 0.06 0.27 18.03
C ASN A 318 -1.04 0.21 16.95
N SER A 319 -1.21 1.27 16.15
CA SER A 319 -2.21 1.30 15.09
C SER A 319 -1.67 0.65 13.82
N GLN A 320 -2.57 0.20 12.94
CA GLN A 320 -2.17 -0.31 11.63
C GLN A 320 -1.59 0.83 10.79
N HIS A 321 -0.37 0.65 10.33
CA HIS A 321 0.36 1.60 9.47
C HIS A 321 0.28 1.20 8.00
N PHE A 322 0.28 2.22 7.11
CA PHE A 322 0.23 2.05 5.66
C PHE A 322 1.30 2.89 4.96
N GLY A 323 1.80 2.38 3.84
CA GLY A 323 2.78 3.07 3.00
C GLY A 323 4.11 3.30 3.72
N LYS A 324 4.68 2.25 4.31
CA LYS A 324 5.98 2.34 5.00
C LYS A 324 7.10 2.67 4.03
N GLU A 325 7.92 3.66 4.36
CA GLU A 325 9.09 4.01 3.56
C GLU A 325 10.20 2.96 3.75
N PRO A 326 10.88 2.51 2.68
CA PRO A 326 12.05 1.66 2.79
C PRO A 326 13.13 2.30 3.69
N GLN A 327 13.87 1.47 4.43
CA GLN A 327 14.93 1.89 5.36
C GLN A 327 14.48 2.83 6.49
N SER A 328 13.19 3.01 6.70
CA SER A 328 12.68 3.83 7.78
C SER A 328 11.45 3.20 8.43
N ASP A 329 11.15 3.62 9.65
CA ASP A 329 9.89 3.29 10.32
C ASP A 329 8.78 4.31 10.02
N ILE A 330 9.00 5.18 9.03
CA ILE A 330 8.06 6.23 8.67
C ILE A 330 7.01 5.64 7.74
N SER A 331 5.75 5.73 8.15
CA SER A 331 4.58 5.42 7.31
C SER A 331 3.88 6.71 6.87
N TYR A 332 3.16 6.65 5.75
CA TYR A 332 2.39 7.81 5.27
C TYR A 332 1.13 8.02 6.11
N SER A 333 0.47 6.95 6.50
CA SER A 333 -0.81 7.00 7.21
C SER A 333 -0.99 5.85 8.19
N ILE A 334 -1.97 6.00 9.07
CA ILE A 334 -2.45 4.98 10.02
C ILE A 334 -3.95 4.77 9.85
N ASP A 335 -4.45 3.58 10.18
CA ASP A 335 -5.89 3.31 10.20
C ASP A 335 -6.57 4.17 11.26
N LEU A 336 -7.58 4.92 10.84
CA LEU A 336 -8.26 5.87 11.72
C LEU A 336 -9.08 5.18 12.82
N LYS A 337 -9.73 4.05 12.51
CA LYS A 337 -10.52 3.32 13.51
C LYS A 337 -9.62 2.66 14.54
N ASP A 338 -8.56 2.01 14.10
CA ASP A 338 -7.61 1.33 14.98
C ASP A 338 -6.93 2.35 15.92
N TRP A 339 -6.52 3.52 15.38
CA TRP A 339 -6.00 4.61 16.19
C TRP A 339 -7.01 5.13 17.24
N LEU A 340 -8.26 5.37 16.85
CA LEU A 340 -9.29 5.84 17.78
C LEU A 340 -9.58 4.80 18.88
N GLN A 341 -9.54 3.51 18.58
CA GLN A 341 -9.70 2.43 19.54
C GLN A 341 -8.53 2.37 20.52
N ASN A 342 -7.29 2.48 20.01
CA ASN A 342 -6.08 2.53 20.84
C ASN A 342 -6.09 3.78 21.74
N LEU A 343 -6.41 4.94 21.18
CA LEU A 343 -6.50 6.19 21.92
C LEU A 343 -7.53 6.12 23.07
N LYS A 344 -8.70 5.55 22.79
CA LYS A 344 -9.76 5.35 23.80
C LYS A 344 -9.28 4.52 24.99
N GLN A 345 -8.43 3.52 24.75
CA GLN A 345 -7.87 2.67 25.81
C GLN A 345 -6.73 3.37 26.57
N LYS A 346 -5.90 4.12 25.86
CA LYS A 346 -4.68 4.72 26.40
C LYS A 346 -4.92 6.06 27.07
N GLN A 347 -5.96 6.82 26.65
CA GLN A 347 -6.35 8.09 27.23
C GLN A 347 -7.86 8.09 27.62
N PRO A 348 -8.22 7.59 28.79
CA PRO A 348 -9.62 7.49 29.23
C PRO A 348 -10.38 8.82 29.23
N GLU A 349 -9.70 9.95 29.43
CA GLU A 349 -10.25 11.30 29.36
C GLU A 349 -10.76 11.67 27.97
N ALA A 350 -10.15 11.17 26.92
CA ALA A 350 -10.57 11.36 25.53
C ALA A 350 -11.59 10.31 25.06
N SER A 351 -11.91 9.31 25.89
CA SER A 351 -12.69 8.13 25.50
C SER A 351 -14.08 8.47 24.93
N VAL A 352 -14.78 9.44 25.52
CA VAL A 352 -16.13 9.84 25.03
C VAL A 352 -16.06 10.49 23.66
N ALA A 353 -15.09 11.37 23.44
CA ALA A 353 -14.89 12.03 22.15
C ALA A 353 -14.39 11.04 21.08
N ALA A 354 -13.53 10.09 21.45
CA ALA A 354 -13.09 9.01 20.57
C ALA A 354 -14.26 8.12 20.14
N GLU A 355 -15.18 7.78 21.05
CA GLU A 355 -16.39 7.01 20.72
C GLU A 355 -17.32 7.76 19.77
N GLN A 356 -17.46 9.08 19.94
CA GLN A 356 -18.23 9.92 19.00
C GLN A 356 -17.58 9.90 17.60
N ALA A 357 -16.27 10.01 17.52
CA ALA A 357 -15.54 9.91 16.25
C ALA A 357 -15.70 8.52 15.62
N LEU A 358 -15.59 7.43 16.40
CA LEU A 358 -15.84 6.06 15.95
C LEU A 358 -17.24 5.87 15.36
N SER A 359 -18.26 6.43 16.02
CA SER A 359 -19.65 6.37 15.52
C SER A 359 -19.80 7.09 14.17
N ARG A 360 -19.14 8.25 13.96
CA ARG A 360 -19.16 8.96 12.69
C ARG A 360 -18.38 8.21 11.61
N LEU A 361 -17.24 7.62 11.98
CA LEU A 361 -16.44 6.80 11.09
C LEU A 361 -17.21 5.57 10.59
N GLN A 362 -17.97 4.91 11.47
CA GLN A 362 -18.85 3.79 11.08
C GLN A 362 -19.91 4.20 10.05
N SER A 363 -20.37 5.46 10.07
CA SER A 363 -21.30 5.97 9.07
C SER A 363 -20.59 6.30 7.74
N LEU A 364 -19.32 6.69 7.76
CA LEU A 364 -18.52 6.99 6.59
C LEU A 364 -18.16 5.72 5.79
N VAL A 365 -17.72 4.66 6.49
CA VAL A 365 -17.29 3.41 5.82
C VAL A 365 -18.51 2.56 5.51
N VAL A 366 -18.95 2.56 4.26
CA VAL A 366 -20.09 1.77 3.78
C VAL A 366 -19.72 0.29 3.67
N TYR A 367 -18.51 0.00 3.21
CA TYR A 367 -17.98 -1.35 3.08
C TYR A 367 -16.46 -1.30 2.93
N ALA A 368 -15.77 -2.19 3.60
CA ALA A 368 -14.32 -2.34 3.49
C ALA A 368 -13.92 -3.81 3.57
N ARG A 369 -12.91 -4.17 2.80
CA ARG A 369 -12.27 -5.49 2.86
C ARG A 369 -10.77 -5.34 2.76
N HIS A 370 -10.07 -6.31 3.33
CA HIS A 370 -8.62 -6.43 3.29
C HIS A 370 -8.23 -7.90 3.21
N ASP A 371 -7.00 -8.19 2.83
CA ASP A 371 -6.43 -9.50 2.96
C ASP A 371 -5.89 -9.74 4.40
N ASP A 372 -5.30 -10.89 4.64
CA ASP A 372 -4.81 -11.28 5.95
C ASP A 372 -3.51 -10.58 6.38
N SER A 373 -2.84 -9.85 5.49
CA SER A 373 -1.61 -9.10 5.79
C SER A 373 -1.87 -7.75 6.48
N LYS A 374 -3.09 -7.22 6.39
CA LYS A 374 -3.50 -5.95 7.01
C LYS A 374 -4.77 -6.10 7.86
N PRO A 375 -4.72 -6.90 8.96
CA PRO A 375 -5.91 -7.33 9.69
C PRO A 375 -6.68 -6.19 10.36
N ASN A 376 -6.06 -5.03 10.57
CA ASN A 376 -6.68 -3.85 11.17
C ASN A 376 -6.92 -2.72 10.15
N ALA A 377 -6.93 -3.01 8.85
CA ALA A 377 -7.39 -2.08 7.83
C ALA A 377 -8.91 -1.98 7.87
N ASN A 378 -9.45 -0.84 8.26
CA ASN A 378 -10.87 -0.62 8.52
C ASN A 378 -11.55 0.32 7.51
N GLY A 379 -10.85 0.71 6.47
CA GLY A 379 -11.39 1.35 5.29
C GLY A 379 -11.06 2.83 5.12
N VAL A 380 -10.50 3.51 6.11
CA VAL A 380 -10.00 4.88 5.94
C VAL A 380 -8.82 5.16 6.86
N SER A 381 -7.76 5.64 6.27
CA SER A 381 -6.57 6.08 6.97
C SER A 381 -6.57 7.60 7.23
N ILE A 382 -5.64 8.03 8.07
CA ILE A 382 -5.33 9.43 8.32
C ILE A 382 -3.80 9.58 8.41
N TYR A 383 -3.30 10.79 8.18
CA TYR A 383 -1.88 11.10 8.31
C TYR A 383 -1.27 10.48 9.57
N SER A 384 -0.17 9.74 9.41
CA SER A 384 0.54 9.18 10.56
C SER A 384 1.27 10.31 11.31
N LEU A 385 1.02 10.40 12.62
CA LEU A 385 1.60 11.41 13.49
C LEU A 385 3.09 11.12 13.74
N ASN A 386 3.90 11.20 12.68
CA ASN A 386 5.33 10.95 12.75
C ASN A 386 6.06 12.08 13.47
N LYS A 387 7.19 11.78 14.11
CA LYS A 387 8.04 12.75 14.80
C LYS A 387 8.54 13.89 13.89
N ASN A 388 8.60 13.67 12.60
CA ASN A 388 8.95 14.66 11.59
C ASN A 388 7.77 14.84 10.64
N MET A 389 6.93 15.82 10.89
CA MET A 389 5.85 16.17 9.99
C MET A 389 6.41 16.53 8.62
N LYS A 390 5.97 15.85 7.57
CA LYS A 390 6.41 16.14 6.20
C LYS A 390 6.04 17.59 5.85
N PRO A 391 6.95 18.38 5.25
CA PRO A 391 6.67 19.77 4.87
C PRO A 391 5.44 19.91 3.95
N GLN A 392 5.12 18.88 3.18
CA GLN A 392 3.97 18.83 2.30
C GLN A 392 2.63 18.71 3.05
N TYR A 393 2.64 18.27 4.33
CA TYR A 393 1.43 18.19 5.15
C TYR A 393 1.14 19.54 5.77
N GLY A 394 0.43 20.39 5.04
CA GLY A 394 0.05 21.72 5.46
C GLY A 394 -1.46 21.88 5.63
N LEU A 395 -1.92 23.13 5.88
CA LEU A 395 -3.35 23.43 6.08
C LEU A 395 -4.25 22.95 4.95
N GLU A 396 -3.75 22.96 3.72
CA GLU A 396 -4.53 22.56 2.54
C GLU A 396 -4.72 21.05 2.43
N GLN A 397 -3.77 20.27 2.94
CA GLN A 397 -3.86 18.81 2.97
C GLN A 397 -4.43 18.28 4.27
N ALA A 398 -4.26 18.97 5.38
CA ALA A 398 -4.81 18.57 6.67
C ALA A 398 -6.34 18.53 6.67
N VAL A 399 -6.92 17.61 7.43
CA VAL A 399 -8.38 17.45 7.51
C VAL A 399 -9.08 18.67 8.12
N SER A 400 -8.41 19.38 9.03
CA SER A 400 -8.87 20.67 9.61
C SER A 400 -7.70 21.40 10.25
N GLU A 401 -7.85 22.71 10.49
CA GLU A 401 -6.87 23.50 11.24
C GLU A 401 -6.64 22.96 12.67
N PRO A 402 -7.68 22.61 13.47
CA PRO A 402 -7.46 21.99 14.78
C PRO A 402 -6.70 20.66 14.70
N TRP A 403 -6.91 19.85 13.66
CA TRP A 403 -6.13 18.63 13.43
C TRP A 403 -4.65 18.95 13.13
N LEU A 404 -4.39 19.93 12.28
CA LEU A 404 -3.01 20.37 11.99
C LEU A 404 -2.29 20.87 13.24
N ASN A 405 -2.97 21.66 14.06
CA ASN A 405 -2.44 22.15 15.33
C ASN A 405 -2.17 21.01 16.31
N PHE A 406 -3.05 20.00 16.37
CA PHE A 406 -2.84 18.78 17.14
C PHE A 406 -1.62 18.01 16.64
N ALA A 407 -1.50 17.76 15.33
CA ALA A 407 -0.35 17.08 14.74
C ALA A 407 0.97 17.84 15.00
N GLY A 408 0.96 19.16 14.85
CA GLY A 408 2.11 20.02 15.17
C GLY A 408 2.51 19.95 16.65
N THR A 409 1.52 19.95 17.56
CA THR A 409 1.75 19.79 19.00
C THR A 409 2.30 18.41 19.32
N PHE A 410 1.76 17.37 18.70
CA PHE A 410 2.25 15.99 18.85
C PHE A 410 3.73 15.90 18.48
N VAL A 411 4.10 16.37 17.28
CA VAL A 411 5.48 16.38 16.79
C VAL A 411 6.40 17.19 17.70
N SER A 412 5.98 18.40 18.10
CA SER A 412 6.78 19.26 18.95
C SER A 412 6.97 18.70 20.35
N THR A 413 5.94 18.11 20.95
CA THR A 413 6.05 17.48 22.27
C THR A 413 7.01 16.30 22.21
N GLY A 414 6.89 15.47 21.16
CA GLY A 414 7.79 14.36 20.94
C GLY A 414 9.24 14.76 20.76
N SER A 415 9.52 15.84 20.06
CA SER A 415 10.89 16.31 19.80
C SER A 415 11.63 16.86 21.05
N HIS A 416 10.94 17.04 22.18
CA HIS A 416 11.57 17.54 23.41
C HIS A 416 12.24 16.45 24.24
N ASP A 417 11.96 15.18 24.00
CA ASP A 417 12.66 14.11 24.69
C ASP A 417 14.06 13.91 24.09
N GLN A 418 15.06 14.14 24.90
CA GLN A 418 16.48 13.94 24.56
C GLN A 418 17.12 12.83 25.41
N GLU A 419 16.35 12.24 26.31
CA GLU A 419 16.84 11.13 27.13
C GLU A 419 16.87 9.85 26.26
N LYS A 420 17.80 8.97 26.59
CA LYS A 420 17.96 7.71 25.89
C LYS A 420 17.56 6.56 26.81
N PRO A 421 17.01 5.47 26.27
CA PRO A 421 16.80 4.26 27.05
C PRO A 421 18.05 3.82 27.82
N VAL A 422 17.87 3.36 29.03
CA VAL A 422 18.97 2.82 29.85
C VAL A 422 18.90 1.30 29.85
N ILE A 423 19.88 0.65 29.20
CA ILE A 423 20.03 -0.80 29.17
C ILE A 423 20.95 -1.21 30.30
N SER A 424 20.41 -1.87 31.34
CA SER A 424 21.19 -2.37 32.45
C SER A 424 21.61 -3.82 32.21
N THR A 425 22.92 -4.01 32.12
CA THR A 425 23.56 -5.31 31.91
C THR A 425 24.25 -5.85 33.16
N GLU A 426 23.97 -5.30 34.34
CA GLU A 426 24.62 -5.67 35.62
C GLU A 426 24.48 -7.15 35.96
N ASN A 427 23.44 -7.81 35.47
CA ASN A 427 23.24 -9.25 35.63
C ASN A 427 23.78 -10.08 34.47
N PHE A 428 24.50 -9.45 33.53
CA PHE A 428 24.98 -10.06 32.31
C PHE A 428 26.46 -10.41 32.44
N SER A 429 26.78 -11.66 32.69
CA SER A 429 28.16 -12.13 32.63
C SER A 429 28.29 -13.23 31.59
N LEU A 430 28.93 -12.89 30.48
CA LEU A 430 29.25 -13.83 29.41
C LEU A 430 30.30 -14.88 29.81
N GLN A 431 31.03 -14.65 30.88
CA GLN A 431 32.21 -15.46 31.20
C GLN A 431 31.96 -16.50 32.25
N GLN A 432 30.96 -16.93 32.68
CA GLN A 432 30.78 -18.03 33.63
C GLN A 432 29.40 -18.01 34.31
N ASN A 433 28.66 -19.03 34.07
CA ASN A 433 27.58 -19.62 34.85
C ASN A 433 26.17 -19.53 34.28
N ALA A 434 25.68 -20.71 33.94
CA ALA A 434 24.28 -21.03 33.69
C ALA A 434 23.28 -20.52 34.75
N ALA A 435 23.78 -20.08 35.90
CA ALA A 435 23.00 -19.60 37.05
C ALA A 435 22.37 -18.20 36.86
N LYS A 436 22.73 -17.46 35.80
CA LYS A 436 22.15 -16.12 35.50
C LYS A 436 21.19 -16.09 34.31
N LEU A 437 20.89 -17.23 33.71
CA LEU A 437 19.88 -17.32 32.67
C LEU A 437 18.50 -17.32 33.34
N CYS A 438 17.57 -16.59 32.73
CA CYS A 438 16.17 -16.68 33.07
C CYS A 438 15.42 -17.60 32.10
N SER A 439 14.19 -17.95 32.43
CA SER A 439 13.35 -18.78 31.59
C SER A 439 12.07 -18.02 31.19
N TYR A 440 11.74 -18.08 29.93
CA TYR A 440 10.50 -17.55 29.40
C TYR A 440 9.87 -18.57 28.45
N GLN A 441 8.63 -18.94 28.69
CA GLN A 441 7.90 -19.96 27.90
C GLN A 441 8.69 -21.26 27.66
N GLY A 442 9.44 -21.71 28.68
CA GLY A 442 10.25 -22.94 28.62
C GLY A 442 11.61 -22.80 27.91
N ARG A 443 11.93 -21.62 27.35
CA ARG A 443 13.25 -21.32 26.76
C ARG A 443 14.16 -20.68 27.78
N GLN A 444 15.44 -21.03 27.74
CA GLN A 444 16.49 -20.37 28.53
C GLN A 444 17.05 -19.18 27.74
N GLY A 445 17.30 -18.07 28.42
CA GLY A 445 17.81 -16.87 27.81
C GLY A 445 18.33 -15.85 28.84
N HIS A 446 18.64 -14.66 28.37
CA HIS A 446 19.12 -13.55 29.17
C HIS A 446 17.98 -12.64 29.59
N CYS A 447 17.98 -12.15 30.83
CA CYS A 447 17.06 -11.11 31.28
C CYS A 447 17.78 -9.78 31.42
N LEU A 448 17.32 -8.80 30.67
CA LEU A 448 17.81 -7.44 30.68
C LEU A 448 16.81 -6.53 31.38
N LYS A 449 17.33 -5.49 32.03
CA LYS A 449 16.50 -4.40 32.52
C LYS A 449 16.67 -3.21 31.57
N ILE A 450 15.57 -2.76 30.97
CA ILE A 450 15.53 -1.62 30.06
C ILE A 450 14.51 -0.63 30.61
N GLN A 451 14.91 0.64 30.75
CA GLN A 451 14.07 1.69 31.31
C GLN A 451 14.17 2.96 30.46
N ASP A 452 13.07 3.64 30.36
CA ASP A 452 12.94 4.95 29.75
C ASP A 452 11.78 5.72 30.39
N ASN A 453 11.80 7.05 30.37
CA ASN A 453 10.78 7.91 30.97
C ASN A 453 9.51 8.01 30.11
N LEU A 454 9.61 7.83 28.78
CA LEU A 454 8.47 7.79 27.83
C LEU A 454 8.12 6.36 27.38
N GLY A 455 8.83 5.36 27.91
CA GLY A 455 8.62 3.97 27.60
C GLY A 455 9.44 3.47 26.40
N ILE A 456 9.59 2.17 26.33
CA ILE A 456 10.35 1.49 25.28
C ILE A 456 9.41 1.13 24.15
N ARG A 457 9.66 1.66 22.97
CA ARG A 457 8.99 1.30 21.73
C ARG A 457 9.44 -0.06 21.23
N GLU A 458 10.77 -0.26 21.21
CA GLU A 458 11.38 -1.46 20.66
C GLU A 458 12.63 -1.82 21.44
N ALA A 459 12.81 -3.09 21.71
CA ALA A 459 14.02 -3.63 22.29
C ALA A 459 14.42 -4.89 21.54
N GLU A 460 15.65 -4.95 21.07
CA GLU A 460 16.14 -6.00 20.19
C GLU A 460 17.50 -6.55 20.64
N GLN A 461 17.72 -7.81 20.31
CA GLN A 461 19.04 -8.41 20.24
C GLN A 461 19.51 -8.34 18.79
N VAL A 462 20.52 -7.54 18.52
CA VAL A 462 21.06 -7.34 17.17
C VAL A 462 22.25 -8.27 16.97
N PHE A 463 22.22 -9.03 15.88
CA PHE A 463 23.25 -10.00 15.52
C PHE A 463 24.19 -9.42 14.46
N ALA A 464 25.49 -9.68 14.63
CA ALA A 464 26.50 -9.12 13.76
C ALA A 464 27.62 -10.11 13.44
N LEU A 465 28.24 -9.93 12.28
CA LEU A 465 29.52 -10.55 11.92
C LEU A 465 30.64 -9.52 12.06
N LYS A 466 31.73 -9.91 12.69
CA LYS A 466 32.92 -9.08 12.80
C LYS A 466 33.74 -9.20 11.51
N ALA A 467 33.79 -8.13 10.74
CA ALA A 467 34.69 -8.06 9.59
C ALA A 467 36.14 -7.85 10.06
N ASP A 468 36.33 -6.99 11.07
CA ASP A 468 37.58 -6.70 11.75
C ASP A 468 37.29 -6.10 13.14
N SER A 469 38.27 -5.45 13.76
CA SER A 469 38.09 -4.82 15.08
C SER A 469 37.22 -3.53 15.04
N ARG A 470 36.96 -2.98 13.86
CA ARG A 470 36.23 -1.73 13.69
C ARG A 470 34.82 -1.91 13.11
N TYR A 471 34.63 -2.83 12.17
CA TYR A 471 33.39 -2.92 11.42
C TYR A 471 32.58 -4.18 11.81
N LEU A 472 31.32 -3.95 12.14
CA LEU A 472 30.32 -4.98 12.39
C LEU A 472 29.28 -4.97 11.26
N PHE A 473 29.16 -6.07 10.55
CA PHE A 473 28.07 -6.27 9.59
C PHE A 473 26.85 -6.78 10.34
N LEU A 474 25.81 -5.97 10.44
CA LEU A 474 24.56 -6.39 11.07
C LEU A 474 23.84 -7.35 10.13
N ILE A 475 23.49 -8.52 10.66
CA ILE A 475 22.84 -9.58 9.87
C ILE A 475 21.37 -9.74 10.23
N GLY A 476 20.92 -9.14 11.31
CA GLY A 476 19.52 -9.09 11.70
C GLY A 476 19.35 -8.86 13.19
N SER A 477 18.11 -8.91 13.63
CA SER A 477 17.74 -8.73 15.02
C SER A 477 16.61 -9.68 15.42
N GLU A 478 16.45 -9.89 16.71
CA GLU A 478 15.31 -10.57 17.33
C GLU A 478 14.73 -9.65 18.40
N VAL A 479 13.41 -9.40 18.31
CA VAL A 479 12.70 -8.56 19.27
C VAL A 479 12.73 -9.22 20.65
N LEU A 480 13.05 -8.44 21.66
CA LEU A 480 13.06 -8.88 23.05
C LEU A 480 11.63 -8.93 23.59
N HIS A 481 11.32 -9.99 24.33
CA HIS A 481 10.00 -10.15 24.93
C HIS A 481 9.95 -9.44 26.30
N PRO A 482 9.05 -8.46 26.49
CA PRO A 482 8.85 -7.84 27.80
C PRO A 482 8.31 -8.88 28.79
N LEU A 483 8.88 -8.89 29.97
CA LEU A 483 8.43 -9.70 31.10
C LEU A 483 7.55 -8.83 32.00
N GLU A 484 6.46 -9.37 32.53
CA GLU A 484 5.40 -8.62 33.20
C GLU A 484 5.83 -7.82 34.46
N GLN A 485 7.07 -7.97 34.91
CA GLN A 485 7.55 -7.30 36.12
C GLN A 485 8.88 -6.54 35.89
N ASN A 486 8.95 -5.30 36.40
CA ASN A 486 10.16 -4.51 36.60
C ASN A 486 10.93 -4.08 35.35
N SER A 487 10.29 -3.75 34.24
CA SER A 487 10.98 -3.32 33.00
C SER A 487 12.05 -4.35 32.56
N GLN A 488 11.76 -5.64 32.75
CA GLN A 488 12.63 -6.72 32.30
C GLN A 488 12.22 -7.22 30.92
N TYR A 489 13.21 -7.60 30.14
CA TYR A 489 13.08 -8.14 28.79
C TYR A 489 13.85 -9.44 28.68
N PHE A 490 13.24 -10.45 28.06
CA PHE A 490 13.86 -11.73 27.78
C PHE A 490 14.53 -11.70 26.39
N ALA A 491 15.80 -12.12 26.33
CA ALA A 491 16.56 -12.30 25.12
C ALA A 491 16.98 -13.79 25.00
N PRO A 492 16.60 -14.51 23.94
CA PRO A 492 17.03 -15.89 23.75
C PRO A 492 18.54 -15.98 23.52
N VAL A 493 19.14 -17.12 23.86
CA VAL A 493 20.55 -17.37 23.53
C VAL A 493 20.65 -17.68 22.03
N TRP A 494 21.43 -16.87 21.32
CA TRP A 494 21.69 -17.13 19.91
C TRP A 494 22.67 -18.29 19.72
N ASN A 495 22.26 -19.28 18.93
CA ASN A 495 23.07 -20.47 18.63
C ASN A 495 24.07 -20.27 17.47
N GLY A 496 24.08 -19.08 16.86
CA GLY A 496 24.96 -18.74 15.73
C GLY A 496 24.46 -19.19 14.37
N GLU A 497 23.22 -19.68 14.25
CA GLU A 497 22.55 -19.94 12.97
C GLU A 497 21.87 -18.67 12.46
N TRP A 498 21.77 -18.56 11.15
CA TRP A 498 21.04 -17.50 10.50
C TRP A 498 20.39 -17.98 9.21
N LEU A 499 19.40 -17.23 8.74
CA LEU A 499 18.68 -17.52 7.50
C LEU A 499 19.55 -17.18 6.28
N LEU A 500 19.77 -18.15 5.43
CA LEU A 500 20.54 -18.06 4.19
C LEU A 500 19.64 -18.19 2.98
N LEU A 501 19.90 -17.36 1.99
CA LEU A 501 19.37 -17.51 0.63
C LEU A 501 20.43 -18.18 -0.24
N CYS A 502 20.05 -19.22 -0.93
CA CYS A 502 20.95 -20.11 -1.66
C CYS A 502 20.51 -20.32 -3.11
N ASP A 503 21.46 -20.56 -4.00
CA ASP A 503 21.19 -20.98 -5.37
C ASP A 503 20.99 -22.51 -5.42
N GLY A 504 19.74 -22.95 -5.34
CA GLY A 504 19.33 -24.37 -5.40
C GLY A 504 19.73 -25.23 -4.21
N ASN A 505 20.90 -24.99 -3.61
CA ASN A 505 21.36 -25.63 -2.37
C ASN A 505 22.26 -24.69 -1.58
N CYS A 506 22.34 -24.86 -0.26
CA CYS A 506 23.09 -23.99 0.63
C CYS A 506 24.57 -24.41 0.83
N GLN A 507 25.19 -25.11 -0.11
CA GLN A 507 26.62 -25.44 -0.08
C GLN A 507 27.48 -24.41 -0.82
N THR A 508 26.94 -23.76 -1.83
CA THR A 508 27.60 -22.73 -2.63
C THR A 508 26.61 -21.64 -3.00
N GLY A 509 27.10 -20.42 -3.26
CA GLY A 509 26.23 -19.30 -3.68
C GLY A 509 25.28 -18.86 -2.58
N LEU A 510 25.85 -18.42 -1.45
CA LEU A 510 25.09 -18.02 -0.27
C LEU A 510 25.00 -16.51 -0.16
N SER A 511 23.83 -16.01 0.24
CA SER A 511 23.66 -14.67 0.78
C SER A 511 22.94 -14.74 2.11
N LEU A 512 23.48 -14.04 3.11
CA LEU A 512 22.79 -13.91 4.40
C LEU A 512 21.56 -13.03 4.20
N PHE A 513 20.45 -13.39 4.83
CA PHE A 513 19.32 -12.49 4.91
C PHE A 513 19.71 -11.31 5.82
N PRO A 514 19.64 -10.05 5.34
CA PRO A 514 20.09 -8.88 6.09
C PRO A 514 19.12 -8.51 7.21
N PRO A 515 19.44 -7.48 8.00
CA PRO A 515 18.49 -6.88 8.93
C PRO A 515 17.22 -6.52 8.19
N ALA A 516 16.12 -7.03 8.69
CA ALA A 516 14.82 -6.83 8.07
C ALA A 516 13.92 -6.07 9.04
N TYR A 517 13.13 -5.18 8.48
CA TYR A 517 12.07 -4.53 9.23
C TYR A 517 10.88 -5.48 9.34
N PHE A 518 10.32 -5.57 10.55
CA PHE A 518 9.06 -6.27 10.75
C PHE A 518 7.92 -5.43 10.15
N GLU A 519 7.17 -6.02 9.23
CA GLU A 519 6.10 -5.33 8.51
C GLU A 519 4.71 -5.66 9.07
N ALA A 520 4.44 -6.95 9.30
CA ALA A 520 3.12 -7.38 9.69
C ALA A 520 3.11 -8.77 10.35
N LEU A 521 2.10 -8.98 11.19
CA LEU A 521 1.67 -10.30 11.64
C LEU A 521 0.34 -10.60 10.96
N THR A 522 0.29 -11.63 10.12
CA THR A 522 -0.93 -12.02 9.43
C THR A 522 -1.94 -12.66 10.38
N THR A 523 -3.20 -12.76 9.97
CA THR A 523 -4.24 -13.48 10.71
C THR A 523 -3.92 -14.97 10.91
N GLN A 524 -3.05 -15.54 10.08
CA GLN A 524 -2.56 -16.92 10.19
C GLN A 524 -1.35 -17.04 11.14
N GLY A 525 -0.90 -15.93 11.74
CA GLY A 525 0.27 -15.90 12.60
C GLY A 525 1.61 -15.94 11.86
N HIS A 526 1.62 -15.68 10.54
CA HIS A 526 2.85 -15.54 9.78
C HIS A 526 3.44 -14.14 9.99
N ARG A 527 4.74 -14.04 9.97
CA ARG A 527 5.49 -12.80 10.09
C ARG A 527 6.03 -12.37 8.74
N ILE A 528 5.80 -11.13 8.37
CA ILE A 528 6.32 -10.53 7.15
C ILE A 528 7.47 -9.59 7.53
N TYR A 529 8.60 -9.75 6.86
CA TYR A 529 9.78 -8.90 7.00
C TYR A 529 10.12 -8.27 5.67
N SER A 530 10.65 -7.04 5.69
CA SER A 530 11.18 -6.37 4.50
C SER A 530 12.65 -6.07 4.64
N SER A 531 13.35 -6.00 3.51
CA SER A 531 14.75 -5.60 3.44
C SER A 531 15.04 -4.93 2.10
N GLU A 532 16.01 -4.03 2.06
CA GLU A 532 16.43 -3.42 0.82
C GLU A 532 17.36 -4.30 0.02
N ALA A 533 17.17 -4.31 -1.29
CA ALA A 533 18.01 -5.06 -2.21
C ALA A 533 18.11 -4.39 -3.59
N LEU A 534 19.03 -4.91 -4.41
CA LEU A 534 19.00 -4.77 -5.85
C LEU A 534 18.58 -6.10 -6.45
N LEU A 535 17.53 -6.11 -7.24
CA LEU A 535 17.13 -7.24 -8.07
C LEU A 535 17.43 -6.88 -9.51
N ASN A 536 18.37 -7.60 -10.15
CA ASN A 536 18.86 -7.28 -11.50
C ASN A 536 19.33 -5.81 -11.65
N ASP A 537 20.04 -5.31 -10.64
CA ASP A 537 20.51 -3.94 -10.50
C ASP A 537 19.43 -2.86 -10.28
N GLU A 538 18.16 -3.24 -10.18
CA GLU A 538 17.05 -2.35 -9.83
C GLU A 538 16.83 -2.32 -8.32
N LYS A 539 16.56 -1.14 -7.74
CA LYS A 539 16.23 -0.99 -6.32
C LYS A 539 14.87 -1.59 -6.01
N VAL A 540 14.86 -2.47 -5.03
CA VAL A 540 13.62 -3.12 -4.56
C VAL A 540 13.55 -3.15 -3.04
N VAL A 541 12.34 -3.13 -2.52
CA VAL A 541 12.05 -3.65 -1.19
C VAL A 541 11.76 -5.14 -1.35
N PHE A 542 12.58 -5.95 -0.73
CA PHE A 542 12.44 -7.40 -0.73
C PHE A 542 11.65 -7.82 0.50
N TYR A 543 10.61 -8.63 0.31
CA TYR A 543 9.75 -9.13 1.36
C TYR A 543 9.91 -10.63 1.56
N LEU A 544 9.84 -11.05 2.81
CA LEU A 544 9.91 -12.44 3.23
C LEU A 544 8.80 -12.74 4.23
N GLU A 545 7.99 -13.75 3.94
CA GLU A 545 6.95 -14.25 4.84
C GLU A 545 7.40 -15.57 5.47
N MET A 546 7.30 -15.66 6.79
CA MET A 546 7.68 -16.82 7.58
C MET A 546 6.53 -17.31 8.46
N ASP A 547 6.34 -18.62 8.53
CA ASP A 547 5.36 -19.23 9.44
C ASP A 547 5.83 -19.18 10.92
N ALA A 548 4.96 -19.65 11.83
CA ALA A 548 5.27 -19.71 13.26
C ALA A 548 6.47 -20.63 13.59
N ASN A 549 6.87 -21.51 12.68
CA ASN A 549 8.00 -22.41 12.82
C ASN A 549 9.28 -21.89 12.13
N ASN A 550 9.32 -20.62 11.77
CA ASN A 550 10.41 -19.97 11.04
C ASN A 550 10.68 -20.54 9.63
N ARG A 551 9.70 -21.19 9.01
CA ARG A 551 9.85 -21.63 7.62
C ARG A 551 9.37 -20.53 6.67
N VAL A 552 10.15 -20.29 5.62
CA VAL A 552 9.78 -19.34 4.58
C VAL A 552 8.58 -19.88 3.81
N VAL A 553 7.50 -19.11 3.80
CA VAL A 553 6.23 -19.43 3.13
C VAL A 553 6.18 -18.78 1.76
N SER A 554 6.60 -17.52 1.68
CA SER A 554 6.63 -16.76 0.43
C SER A 554 7.71 -15.67 0.45
N GLN A 555 8.08 -15.22 -0.75
CA GLN A 555 9.00 -14.11 -0.97
C GLN A 555 8.56 -13.33 -2.20
N TRP A 556 8.77 -12.02 -2.18
CA TRP A 556 8.53 -11.15 -3.34
C TRP A 556 9.36 -9.86 -3.19
N ALA A 557 9.45 -9.11 -4.26
CA ALA A 557 10.12 -7.82 -4.27
C ALA A 557 9.22 -6.76 -4.90
N ILE A 558 9.29 -5.53 -4.40
CA ILE A 558 8.57 -4.38 -4.95
C ILE A 558 9.62 -3.35 -5.36
N PRO A 559 9.74 -2.98 -6.65
CA PRO A 559 10.61 -1.91 -7.09
C PRO A 559 10.22 -0.58 -6.47
N TYR A 560 11.21 0.30 -6.28
CA TYR A 560 10.96 1.65 -5.86
C TYR A 560 11.93 2.64 -6.50
N SER A 561 11.49 3.88 -6.59
CA SER A 561 12.31 5.02 -6.96
C SER A 561 12.32 6.07 -5.83
N VAL A 562 13.31 6.95 -5.87
CA VAL A 562 13.38 8.09 -4.96
C VAL A 562 13.34 9.34 -5.81
N SER A 563 12.38 10.20 -5.57
CA SER A 563 12.21 11.48 -6.26
C SER A 563 13.31 12.48 -5.90
N GLN A 564 13.43 13.57 -6.67
CA GLN A 564 14.42 14.62 -6.41
C GLN A 564 14.23 15.31 -5.06
N ASP A 565 13.01 15.36 -4.56
CA ASP A 565 12.67 15.90 -3.23
C ASP A 565 12.73 14.84 -2.12
N GLY A 566 13.24 13.64 -2.42
CA GLY A 566 13.46 12.56 -1.46
C GLY A 566 12.24 11.70 -1.14
N ARG A 567 11.12 11.85 -1.87
CA ARG A 567 9.97 10.95 -1.71
C ARG A 567 10.29 9.56 -2.26
N VAL A 568 9.90 8.54 -1.54
CA VAL A 568 9.98 7.15 -2.01
C VAL A 568 8.68 6.80 -2.72
N ILE A 569 8.82 6.33 -3.95
CA ILE A 569 7.69 5.92 -4.79
C ILE A 569 7.82 4.43 -5.01
N LEU A 570 6.98 3.66 -4.34
CA LEU A 570 6.91 2.21 -4.51
C LEU A 570 6.16 1.88 -5.79
N SER A 571 6.70 0.95 -6.56
CA SER A 571 6.01 0.41 -7.74
C SER A 571 4.79 -0.40 -7.30
N ARG A 572 3.78 -0.46 -8.15
CA ARG A 572 2.65 -1.40 -7.96
C ARG A 572 3.05 -2.84 -8.31
N THR A 573 4.21 -3.04 -8.96
CA THR A 573 4.64 -4.34 -9.44
C THR A 573 5.26 -5.19 -8.32
N GLN A 574 4.72 -6.37 -8.10
CA GLN A 574 5.36 -7.41 -7.28
C GLN A 574 6.16 -8.35 -8.17
N LEU A 575 7.41 -8.60 -7.80
CA LEU A 575 8.32 -9.44 -8.54
C LEU A 575 8.61 -10.70 -7.76
N ASN A 576 8.57 -11.83 -8.44
CA ASN A 576 9.10 -13.08 -7.92
C ASN A 576 10.59 -13.20 -8.29
N ILE A 577 11.34 -13.91 -7.45
CA ILE A 577 12.74 -14.20 -7.72
C ILE A 577 12.84 -15.59 -8.33
N ALA A 578 13.49 -15.71 -9.46
CA ALA A 578 13.59 -16.92 -10.26
C ALA A 578 15.03 -17.24 -10.65
N ALA A 579 15.22 -18.41 -11.24
CA ALA A 579 16.47 -18.74 -11.92
C ALA A 579 16.75 -17.72 -13.05
N GLY A 580 17.98 -17.26 -13.15
CA GLY A 580 18.41 -16.19 -14.06
C GLY A 580 18.56 -14.82 -13.40
N ASP A 581 17.83 -14.57 -12.30
CA ASP A 581 17.93 -13.32 -11.56
C ASP A 581 19.25 -13.16 -10.80
N SER A 582 19.58 -11.92 -10.49
CA SER A 582 20.65 -11.57 -9.55
C SER A 582 20.09 -10.71 -8.43
N LEU A 583 20.43 -11.07 -7.19
CA LEU A 583 20.00 -10.35 -5.99
C LEU A 583 21.23 -9.89 -5.19
N GLN A 584 21.18 -8.64 -4.73
CA GLN A 584 22.22 -8.07 -3.89
C GLN A 584 21.57 -7.28 -2.75
N PHE A 585 21.65 -7.79 -1.53
CA PHE A 585 21.14 -7.10 -0.36
C PHE A 585 22.02 -5.93 0.07
N PHE A 586 21.40 -4.96 0.73
CA PHE A 586 22.10 -3.94 1.49
C PHE A 586 22.18 -4.36 2.95
N TYR A 587 23.33 -4.08 3.57
CA TYR A 587 23.58 -4.37 4.98
C TYR A 587 23.92 -3.09 5.71
N GLN A 588 23.44 -2.97 6.93
CA GLN A 588 23.94 -1.97 7.87
C GLN A 588 25.32 -2.41 8.39
N VAL A 589 26.25 -1.50 8.36
CA VAL A 589 27.59 -1.70 8.93
C VAL A 589 27.79 -0.67 10.02
N TYR A 590 28.01 -1.15 11.24
CA TYR A 590 28.30 -0.30 12.38
C TYR A 590 29.81 -0.09 12.50
N ASP A 591 30.23 1.17 12.40
CA ASP A 591 31.62 1.58 12.68
C ASP A 591 31.75 1.84 14.19
N THR A 592 32.43 0.94 14.89
CA THR A 592 32.57 1.00 16.35
C THR A 592 33.41 2.17 16.84
N GLN A 593 34.27 2.75 15.99
CA GLN A 593 35.10 3.90 16.32
C GLN A 593 34.34 5.23 16.07
N ALA A 594 33.66 5.33 14.93
CA ALA A 594 32.88 6.52 14.59
C ALA A 594 31.48 6.51 15.25
N GLN A 595 31.05 5.37 15.77
CA GLN A 595 29.70 5.15 16.33
C GLN A 595 28.57 5.53 15.35
N VAL A 596 28.74 5.18 14.09
CA VAL A 596 27.76 5.45 13.03
C VAL A 596 27.38 4.16 12.31
N LEU A 597 26.14 4.11 11.86
CA LEU A 597 25.63 3.10 10.95
C LEU A 597 25.73 3.63 9.51
N VAL A 598 26.25 2.79 8.62
CA VAL A 598 26.30 3.07 7.17
C VAL A 598 25.75 1.89 6.40
N TRP A 599 25.06 2.17 5.30
CA TRP A 599 24.57 1.12 4.41
C TRP A 599 25.65 0.72 3.40
N LYS A 600 25.87 -0.58 3.23
CA LYS A 600 26.79 -1.14 2.22
C LYS A 600 26.12 -2.28 1.47
N LYS A 601 26.46 -2.37 0.19
CA LYS A 601 26.07 -3.51 -0.66
C LYS A 601 26.80 -4.77 -0.21
N GLY A 602 26.07 -5.87 -0.07
CA GLY A 602 26.62 -7.20 0.10
C GLY A 602 27.14 -7.80 -1.21
N SER A 603 27.43 -9.09 -1.19
CA SER A 603 27.77 -9.83 -2.41
C SER A 603 26.54 -10.02 -3.27
N GLN A 604 26.72 -9.93 -4.60
CA GLN A 604 25.68 -10.26 -5.56
C GLN A 604 25.58 -11.78 -5.71
N LEU A 605 24.39 -12.32 -5.51
CA LEU A 605 24.06 -13.72 -5.74
C LEU A 605 23.29 -13.82 -7.06
N ARG A 606 23.78 -14.64 -7.99
CA ARG A 606 23.10 -14.95 -9.24
C ARG A 606 22.53 -16.34 -9.18
N PHE A 607 21.25 -16.47 -9.48
CA PHE A 607 20.53 -17.75 -9.40
C PHE A 607 20.65 -18.51 -10.71
N GLY A 608 21.31 -19.65 -10.68
CA GLY A 608 21.28 -20.65 -11.75
C GLY A 608 20.10 -21.62 -11.60
N GLN A 609 19.54 -21.70 -10.38
CA GLN A 609 18.43 -22.57 -10.01
C GLN A 609 17.40 -21.79 -9.18
N THR A 610 16.30 -22.41 -8.83
CA THR A 610 15.29 -21.83 -7.96
C THR A 610 15.90 -21.48 -6.61
N PRO A 611 15.71 -20.24 -6.11
CA PRO A 611 16.18 -19.81 -4.79
C PRO A 611 15.63 -20.70 -3.67
N VAL A 612 16.48 -21.05 -2.72
CA VAL A 612 16.14 -21.88 -1.55
C VAL A 612 16.57 -21.15 -0.28
N TRP A 613 15.75 -21.23 0.76
CA TRP A 613 16.02 -20.68 2.07
C TRP A 613 16.33 -21.79 3.07
N ASP A 614 17.39 -21.62 3.86
CA ASP A 614 17.76 -22.57 4.91
C ASP A 614 18.41 -21.84 6.08
N PHE A 615 18.26 -22.38 7.29
CA PHE A 615 19.00 -21.95 8.47
C PHE A 615 20.28 -22.76 8.60
N ALA A 616 21.39 -22.07 8.70
CA ALA A 616 22.68 -22.73 8.85
C ALA A 616 23.62 -21.95 9.77
N GLN A 617 24.62 -22.68 10.30
CA GLN A 617 25.71 -22.10 11.07
C GLN A 617 26.56 -21.20 10.17
N ILE A 618 26.81 -19.97 10.63
CA ILE A 618 27.68 -19.04 9.94
C ILE A 618 29.12 -19.32 10.36
N ASN A 619 29.99 -19.58 9.40
CA ASN A 619 31.42 -19.78 9.65
C ASN A 619 32.18 -18.44 9.64
N ALA A 620 31.91 -17.58 10.63
CA ALA A 620 32.58 -16.29 10.82
C ALA A 620 32.58 -15.91 12.31
N SER A 621 33.41 -14.95 12.70
CA SER A 621 33.38 -14.38 14.05
C SER A 621 32.07 -13.65 14.27
N LYS A 622 31.31 -14.09 15.25
CA LYS A 622 29.94 -13.65 15.56
C LYS A 622 29.91 -12.81 16.81
N ALA A 623 29.10 -11.80 16.81
CA ALA A 623 28.83 -10.95 17.95
C ALA A 623 27.38 -10.54 18.00
N TYR A 624 26.92 -10.09 19.14
CA TYR A 624 25.61 -9.46 19.29
C TYR A 624 25.67 -8.35 20.32
N PHE A 625 24.70 -7.48 20.28
CA PHE A 625 24.46 -6.46 21.29
C PHE A 625 22.95 -6.27 21.47
N PHE A 626 22.56 -5.58 22.52
CA PHE A 626 21.17 -5.21 22.73
C PHE A 626 20.99 -3.76 22.34
N GLN A 627 19.90 -3.50 21.64
CA GLN A 627 19.45 -2.18 21.27
C GLN A 627 18.10 -1.92 21.92
N ALA A 628 17.88 -0.71 22.41
CA ALA A 628 16.58 -0.25 22.85
C ALA A 628 16.30 1.10 22.22
N GLN A 629 15.08 1.29 21.73
CA GLN A 629 14.59 2.54 21.20
C GLN A 629 13.33 2.94 21.97
N ASP A 630 13.28 4.22 22.38
CA ASP A 630 12.08 4.79 22.96
C ASP A 630 11.05 5.20 21.88
N TYR A 631 9.90 5.67 22.33
CA TYR A 631 8.86 6.16 21.41
C TYR A 631 9.25 7.44 20.69
N GLN A 632 10.34 8.11 21.05
CA GLN A 632 10.89 9.28 20.36
C GLN A 632 11.98 8.92 19.35
N GLY A 633 12.37 7.63 19.32
CA GLY A 633 13.42 7.12 18.47
C GLY A 633 14.82 7.42 18.99
N ASN A 634 14.98 7.82 20.26
CA ASN A 634 16.28 7.84 20.90
C ASN A 634 16.73 6.38 21.11
N THR A 635 17.97 6.09 20.74
CA THR A 635 18.47 4.71 20.74
C THR A 635 19.65 4.57 21.68
N SER A 636 19.66 3.47 22.44
CA SER A 636 20.80 3.03 23.24
C SER A 636 21.26 1.65 22.82
N LEU A 637 22.56 1.43 22.90
CA LEU A 637 23.21 0.15 22.63
C LEU A 637 23.90 -0.37 23.88
N SER A 638 23.82 -1.68 24.14
CA SER A 638 24.65 -2.33 25.15
C SER A 638 26.09 -2.49 24.66
N PRO A 639 27.02 -2.92 25.53
CA PRO A 639 28.32 -3.44 25.08
C PRO A 639 28.15 -4.60 24.08
N LEU A 640 29.19 -4.80 23.27
CA LEU A 640 29.26 -5.91 22.32
C LEU A 640 29.62 -7.22 23.03
N TYR A 641 28.91 -8.29 22.69
CA TYR A 641 29.12 -9.64 23.21
C TYR A 641 29.55 -10.58 22.09
N GLU A 642 30.59 -11.37 22.33
CA GLU A 642 31.05 -12.34 21.33
C GLU A 642 30.37 -13.70 21.54
N VAL A 643 29.97 -14.35 20.47
CA VAL A 643 29.46 -15.71 20.49
C VAL A 643 30.66 -16.65 20.55
N GLN A 644 30.79 -17.42 21.63
CA GLN A 644 31.81 -18.46 21.71
C GLN A 644 31.39 -19.61 20.80
N THR A 645 32.17 -19.88 19.76
CA THR A 645 32.06 -21.12 18.99
C THR A 645 32.65 -22.24 19.82
N ASN A 646 31.80 -23.16 20.28
CA ASN A 646 32.26 -24.44 20.88
C ASN A 646 32.94 -25.30 19.81
#